data_2cb137cc230138a477956714160f6485
#
_entry.id   2cb137cc230138a477956714160f6485
#
_cell.length_a   1.000
_cell.length_b   1.000
_cell.length_c   1.000
_cell.angle_alpha   90.00
_cell.angle_beta   90.00
_cell.angle_gamma   90.00
#
_symmetry.space_group_name_H-M   'P 1'
#
loop_
_entity.id
_entity.type
_entity.pdbx_description
1 polymer ?
#
loop_
_entity_poly.entity_id
_entity_poly.type
_entity_poly.pdbx_seq_one_letter_code
_entity_poly.pdbx_strand_id
1 'polypeptide(L)'
;MNHRKSKNKCVIAAASLLLPTLVHAQSGAASSVDPVSIASDTTEVMLPDQHINEVTITKRQTVRSMGGAINGQAMLKGELFKAACCNLGESFVNNPSVDVNYSDAATGAKQIKLLGLGGTYVQMLSELLPNFRGSAAPFALGYVPGSWMNSIQVSKGNASVKNGYEAMTGQINVQYLKPEDEQQVQFNLYGSSMGKFEANAMANLHINGNENCATELLTHFENNWNHHDGNGDGFQDDPQVRQYNIQNRWWARSGKYIFHGSIGALKEDRNTGQVKGHANPHGQPLYKIDIETNRYEASMKHAYVFENEQESSIALMGNVSMHQQKAGYGLKIYDVNEKNAYASLVFETNLGHEHNLSTGLSLNHDYLHQNVRLVHDAMLPTETMIESETVPGAYAQYTFNLHQRFVAMAGLRVDHSNVYGTFLTPRAHVKWVMNDVVTLRLSAGKGYRSPHVLAESNYVMASGRQLVIGKLGQEEAWNYGVSTAFMIPIADKTLKINAEYFYTHFLNQTIIDYDSDPKTITISDLDGSSYSHTFQVDASITPIKGLDLTAAYRYNLVRATYGGVLRAKPLQSRYKGLFTASYKPGLGLWQFDATFALNGGGRLPQSYTLADGSASWDNTYKAYPTLNVQVTREFRNFAVYAGGENLTGYKQKHPIIGCENPWSDSFDSTLVYGPISGAMVYAGIRAHF
;
A
#
# COMPACT_ATOMS: atom_id res chain seq x y z
N MET A 1 -42.68 11.01 41.69
CA MET A 1 -41.22 10.95 41.50
C MET A 1 -40.96 10.12 40.26
N ASN A 2 -40.89 10.79 39.11
CA ASN A 2 -40.67 10.15 37.80
C ASN A 2 -39.30 10.57 37.28
N HIS A 3 -38.33 9.65 37.24
CA HIS A 3 -37.09 9.84 36.56
C HIS A 3 -37.29 9.58 35.05
N ARG A 4 -37.40 10.65 34.27
CA ARG A 4 -37.29 10.61 32.82
C ARG A 4 -35.81 10.37 32.43
N LYS A 5 -35.48 9.20 31.89
CA LYS A 5 -34.23 8.97 31.17
C LYS A 5 -34.30 9.74 29.86
N SER A 6 -33.46 10.76 29.74
CA SER A 6 -33.24 11.49 28.50
C SER A 6 -32.49 10.58 27.51
N LYS A 7 -33.15 10.19 26.42
CA LYS A 7 -32.51 9.55 25.26
C LYS A 7 -31.90 10.65 24.42
N ASN A 8 -30.62 10.95 24.62
CA ASN A 8 -29.90 11.84 23.72
C ASN A 8 -29.67 11.10 22.39
N LYS A 9 -30.44 11.48 21.39
CA LYS A 9 -30.20 11.08 20.00
C LYS A 9 -29.02 11.94 19.49
N CYS A 10 -27.92 11.31 19.11
CA CYS A 10 -26.87 11.95 18.37
C CYS A 10 -27.41 12.31 16.97
N VAL A 11 -27.79 13.57 16.77
CA VAL A 11 -28.19 14.08 15.46
C VAL A 11 -26.91 14.56 14.78
N ILE A 12 -26.50 13.86 13.75
CA ILE A 12 -25.36 14.27 12.90
C ILE A 12 -25.81 15.48 12.07
N ALA A 13 -25.49 16.68 12.52
CA ALA A 13 -25.57 17.85 11.71
C ALA A 13 -24.24 17.99 10.92
N ALA A 14 -24.33 17.82 9.62
CA ALA A 14 -23.22 18.12 8.72
C ALA A 14 -23.01 19.65 8.63
N ALA A 15 -21.74 20.04 8.72
CA ALA A 15 -21.18 21.35 8.42
C ALA A 15 -21.35 22.47 9.47
N SER A 16 -20.28 22.68 10.22
CA SER A 16 -19.77 24.06 10.42
C SER A 16 -18.32 24.00 10.88
N LEU A 17 -17.44 24.57 10.08
CA LEU A 17 -16.07 24.95 10.43
C LEU A 17 -16.11 25.99 11.56
N LEU A 18 -15.70 25.63 12.78
CA LEU A 18 -15.35 26.59 13.83
C LEU A 18 -14.14 26.08 14.61
N LEU A 19 -13.13 26.88 14.67
CA LEU A 19 -11.90 26.73 15.48
C LEU A 19 -12.27 26.51 16.97
N PRO A 20 -11.60 25.58 17.67
CA PRO A 20 -11.83 25.42 19.09
C PRO A 20 -11.05 26.46 19.90
N THR A 21 -11.74 27.15 20.76
CA THR A 21 -11.16 27.91 21.88
C THR A 21 -10.61 26.91 22.92
N LEU A 22 -9.37 27.15 23.35
CA LEU A 22 -8.70 26.43 24.44
C LEU A 22 -9.53 26.44 25.74
N VAL A 23 -9.93 25.27 26.21
CA VAL A 23 -10.48 25.08 27.55
C VAL A 23 -9.54 24.20 28.36
N HIS A 24 -9.22 24.68 29.57
CA HIS A 24 -8.38 23.99 30.56
C HIS A 24 -9.01 22.67 31.02
N ALA A 25 -8.23 21.57 30.96
CA ALA A 25 -8.61 20.28 31.49
C ALA A 25 -8.16 20.13 32.95
N GLN A 26 -9.10 19.89 33.85
CA GLN A 26 -8.83 19.38 35.19
C GLN A 26 -8.78 17.86 35.19
N SER A 27 -7.79 17.33 35.90
CA SER A 27 -7.51 15.89 36.03
C SER A 27 -8.58 15.17 36.85
N GLY A 28 -9.18 14.13 36.29
CA GLY A 28 -10.00 13.12 36.97
C GLY A 28 -9.47 11.72 36.70
N ALA A 29 -9.47 10.88 37.74
CA ALA A 29 -8.76 9.61 37.84
C ALA A 29 -9.21 8.55 36.81
N ALA A 30 -8.22 7.80 36.33
CA ALA A 30 -8.35 6.69 35.40
C ALA A 30 -9.11 5.48 36.00
N SER A 31 -10.06 4.94 35.26
CA SER A 31 -10.50 3.55 35.35
C SER A 31 -10.05 2.83 34.08
N SER A 32 -9.23 1.79 34.27
CA SER A 32 -8.68 0.96 33.22
C SER A 32 -9.77 0.16 32.52
N VAL A 33 -9.94 0.37 31.23
CA VAL A 33 -10.70 -0.53 30.35
C VAL A 33 -9.70 -1.19 29.41
N ASP A 34 -9.65 -2.52 29.45
CA ASP A 34 -8.73 -3.35 28.66
C ASP A 34 -8.96 -3.21 27.15
N PRO A 35 -7.89 -3.24 26.32
CA PRO A 35 -8.04 -3.17 24.88
C PRO A 35 -8.59 -4.47 24.33
N VAL A 36 -9.71 -4.37 23.63
CA VAL A 36 -10.39 -5.44 22.92
C VAL A 36 -9.47 -6.13 21.92
N SER A 37 -9.33 -7.45 22.03
CA SER A 37 -8.57 -8.28 21.12
C SER A 37 -9.37 -8.48 19.83
N ILE A 38 -8.90 -7.90 18.74
CA ILE A 38 -9.48 -8.10 17.42
C ILE A 38 -8.90 -9.40 16.86
N ALA A 39 -9.72 -10.43 16.81
CA ALA A 39 -9.43 -11.66 16.12
C ALA A 39 -10.19 -11.69 14.79
N SER A 40 -9.44 -12.04 13.76
CA SER A 40 -9.80 -12.75 12.55
C SER A 40 -10.68 -12.12 11.49
N ASP A 41 -10.28 -12.45 10.31
CA ASP A 41 -10.88 -12.28 8.98
C ASP A 41 -11.09 -10.84 8.49
N THR A 42 -10.65 -10.65 7.28
CA THR A 42 -10.62 -9.43 6.47
C THR A 42 -11.95 -8.65 6.36
N THR A 43 -12.86 -8.86 7.29
CA THR A 43 -14.09 -8.11 7.48
C THR A 43 -14.31 -7.91 8.97
N GLU A 44 -13.77 -6.82 9.52
CA GLU A 44 -14.27 -6.34 10.81
C GLU A 44 -15.64 -5.69 10.62
N VAL A 45 -16.68 -6.50 10.63
CA VAL A 45 -17.93 -6.11 11.28
C VAL A 45 -17.63 -6.37 12.75
N MET A 46 -17.55 -5.32 13.57
CA MET A 46 -17.27 -5.44 15.00
C MET A 46 -18.33 -6.33 15.63
N LEU A 47 -17.94 -7.56 16.00
CA LEU A 47 -18.74 -8.44 16.83
C LEU A 47 -18.58 -8.06 18.30
N PRO A 48 -19.60 -8.20 19.14
CA PRO A 48 -19.51 -7.87 20.56
C PRO A 48 -18.51 -8.76 21.30
N ASP A 49 -17.85 -8.17 22.30
CA ASP A 49 -16.83 -8.75 23.15
C ASP A 49 -17.21 -10.11 23.72
N GLN A 50 -16.44 -11.13 23.43
CA GLN A 50 -16.39 -12.32 24.27
C GLN A 50 -15.31 -12.11 25.33
N HIS A 51 -15.71 -12.07 26.60
CA HIS A 51 -14.83 -12.03 27.75
C HIS A 51 -13.87 -13.21 27.74
N ILE A 52 -12.60 -12.96 27.52
CA ILE A 52 -11.52 -13.91 27.82
C ILE A 52 -10.83 -13.39 29.08
N ASN A 53 -11.09 -14.05 30.21
CA ASN A 53 -10.35 -13.88 31.44
C ASN A 53 -8.97 -14.52 31.24
N GLU A 54 -7.95 -13.72 31.11
CA GLU A 54 -6.58 -13.87 31.62
C GLU A 54 -5.66 -12.90 30.89
N VAL A 55 -5.31 -11.82 31.57
CA VAL A 55 -4.27 -10.90 31.10
C VAL A 55 -2.92 -11.54 31.39
N THR A 56 -2.44 -12.38 30.49
CA THR A 56 -1.02 -12.65 30.40
C THR A 56 -0.40 -11.44 29.70
N ILE A 57 0.52 -10.75 30.38
CA ILE A 57 1.36 -9.69 29.75
C ILE A 57 2.22 -10.35 28.68
N THR A 58 1.62 -10.67 27.56
CA THR A 58 2.30 -11.18 26.39
C THR A 58 2.99 -10.00 25.73
N LYS A 59 4.31 -10.12 25.61
CA LYS A 59 5.22 -9.35 24.77
C LYS A 59 4.47 -8.74 23.58
N ARG A 60 4.42 -7.42 23.47
CA ARG A 60 3.76 -6.72 22.35
C ARG A 60 4.37 -7.22 21.04
N GLN A 61 3.65 -8.10 20.36
CA GLN A 61 4.01 -8.52 19.01
C GLN A 61 3.74 -7.34 18.09
N THR A 62 4.76 -6.90 17.36
CA THR A 62 4.64 -5.79 16.41
C THR A 62 4.14 -6.26 15.05
N VAL A 63 4.30 -7.56 14.74
CA VAL A 63 3.74 -8.21 13.56
C VAL A 63 2.91 -9.41 14.03
N ARG A 64 1.65 -9.50 13.57
CA ARG A 64 0.73 -10.59 13.90
C ARG A 64 0.32 -11.33 12.63
N SER A 65 0.32 -12.66 12.68
CA SER A 65 -0.36 -13.47 11.67
C SER A 65 -1.87 -13.31 11.84
N MET A 66 -2.58 -13.09 10.73
CA MET A 66 -4.04 -13.04 10.76
C MET A 66 -4.61 -14.42 11.10
N GLY A 67 -5.62 -14.45 11.96
CA GLY A 67 -6.14 -15.70 12.54
C GLY A 67 -6.91 -16.60 11.56
N GLY A 68 -7.44 -16.03 10.50
CA GLY A 68 -8.33 -16.69 9.54
C GLY A 68 -7.64 -17.66 8.57
N ALA A 69 -8.43 -18.13 7.59
CA ALA A 69 -7.97 -19.05 6.54
C ALA A 69 -7.04 -18.33 5.53
N ILE A 70 -7.22 -17.02 5.33
CA ILE A 70 -6.41 -16.22 4.41
C ILE A 70 -4.98 -16.08 4.97
N ASN A 71 -3.99 -16.25 4.09
CA ASN A 71 -2.59 -16.03 4.48
C ASN A 71 -2.27 -14.55 4.54
N GLY A 72 -2.24 -14.00 5.73
CA GLY A 72 -2.00 -12.59 5.95
C GLY A 72 -1.28 -12.27 7.25
N GLN A 73 -0.71 -11.09 7.31
CA GLN A 73 -0.06 -10.52 8.49
C GLN A 73 -0.47 -9.06 8.68
N ALA A 74 -0.59 -8.65 9.93
CA ALA A 74 -0.78 -7.26 10.32
C ALA A 74 0.52 -6.69 10.90
N MET A 75 1.01 -5.61 10.31
CA MET A 75 2.10 -4.79 10.82
C MET A 75 1.49 -3.71 11.71
N LEU A 76 1.74 -3.76 13.00
CA LEU A 76 1.19 -2.83 13.97
C LEU A 76 2.10 -1.59 14.11
N LYS A 77 1.57 -0.52 14.71
CA LYS A 77 2.25 0.76 14.92
C LYS A 77 3.70 0.63 15.45
N GLY A 78 3.95 -0.33 16.35
CA GLY A 78 5.30 -0.60 16.86
C GLY A 78 6.28 -1.12 15.80
N GLU A 79 5.82 -1.84 14.77
CA GLU A 79 6.65 -2.26 13.65
C GLU A 79 6.89 -1.11 12.67
N LEU A 80 5.84 -0.33 12.40
CA LEU A 80 5.92 0.82 11.49
C LEU A 80 6.94 1.86 11.96
N PHE A 81 7.13 2.00 13.27
CA PHE A 81 8.07 2.97 13.87
C PHE A 81 9.51 2.49 14.03
N LYS A 82 9.86 1.27 13.59
CA LYS A 82 11.26 0.77 13.59
C LYS A 82 12.13 1.39 12.49
N ALA A 83 11.53 2.09 11.54
CA ALA A 83 12.20 2.90 10.53
C ALA A 83 11.55 4.29 10.49
N ALA A 84 12.16 5.25 9.80
CA ALA A 84 11.51 6.52 9.50
C ALA A 84 10.31 6.23 8.59
N CYS A 85 9.16 6.00 9.17
CA CYS A 85 7.93 5.76 8.44
C CYS A 85 7.28 7.10 8.15
N CYS A 86 7.75 7.77 7.09
CA CYS A 86 7.18 9.04 6.65
C CYS A 86 5.87 8.82 5.88
N ASN A 87 5.79 7.71 5.12
CA ASN A 87 4.62 7.38 4.31
C ASN A 87 4.43 5.85 4.19
N LEU A 88 3.35 5.45 3.53
CA LEU A 88 3.01 4.04 3.34
C LEU A 88 4.12 3.26 2.62
N GLY A 89 4.79 3.85 1.63
CA GLY A 89 5.86 3.17 0.90
C GLY A 89 7.04 2.78 1.81
N GLU A 90 7.45 3.67 2.67
CA GLU A 90 8.58 3.46 3.60
C GLU A 90 8.25 2.47 4.72
N SER A 91 6.97 2.25 5.00
CA SER A 91 6.51 1.29 6.02
C SER A 91 6.89 -0.16 5.72
N PHE A 92 7.18 -0.51 4.47
CA PHE A 92 7.49 -1.88 4.05
C PHE A 92 8.97 -2.24 4.09
N VAL A 93 9.86 -1.34 4.51
CA VAL A 93 11.32 -1.57 4.55
C VAL A 93 11.68 -2.83 5.33
N ASN A 94 10.99 -3.10 6.44
CA ASN A 94 11.20 -4.26 7.30
C ASN A 94 10.36 -5.49 6.89
N ASN A 95 9.54 -5.39 5.84
CA ASN A 95 8.66 -6.46 5.42
C ASN A 95 9.33 -7.35 4.36
N PRO A 96 9.48 -8.67 4.60
CA PRO A 96 10.12 -9.56 3.64
C PRO A 96 9.27 -9.84 2.39
N SER A 97 7.95 -9.63 2.47
CA SER A 97 7.00 -10.03 1.42
C SER A 97 6.69 -8.93 0.42
N VAL A 98 6.85 -7.68 0.83
CA VAL A 98 6.51 -6.51 0.02
C VAL A 98 7.78 -5.78 -0.38
N ASP A 99 7.93 -5.48 -1.66
CA ASP A 99 8.96 -4.55 -2.15
C ASP A 99 8.30 -3.25 -2.56
N VAL A 100 9.00 -2.15 -2.35
CA VAL A 100 8.65 -0.83 -2.88
C VAL A 100 9.81 -0.38 -3.74
N ASN A 101 9.54 -0.14 -5.02
CA ASN A 101 10.55 0.25 -6.00
C ASN A 101 10.11 1.52 -6.71
N TYR A 102 11.06 2.33 -7.13
CA TYR A 102 10.79 3.40 -8.09
C TYR A 102 10.26 2.82 -9.40
N SER A 103 9.31 3.49 -10.01
CA SER A 103 8.77 3.17 -11.33
C SER A 103 9.59 3.84 -12.44
N ASP A 104 10.15 5.00 -12.12
CA ASP A 104 11.07 5.77 -12.96
C ASP A 104 12.03 6.61 -12.11
N ALA A 105 13.11 7.11 -12.72
CA ALA A 105 14.15 7.89 -12.05
C ALA A 105 13.84 9.38 -11.93
N ALA A 106 12.86 9.89 -12.66
CA ALA A 106 12.63 11.33 -12.78
C ALA A 106 11.46 11.81 -11.92
N THR A 107 10.33 11.09 -11.91
CA THR A 107 9.10 11.57 -11.24
C THR A 107 9.03 11.21 -9.75
N GLY A 108 9.84 10.25 -9.30
CA GLY A 108 9.75 9.68 -7.95
C GLY A 108 8.51 8.80 -7.73
N ALA A 109 7.80 8.40 -8.79
CA ALA A 109 6.72 7.43 -8.72
C ALA A 109 7.24 6.10 -8.16
N LYS A 110 6.49 5.52 -7.23
CA LYS A 110 6.84 4.26 -6.58
C LYS A 110 5.71 3.25 -6.71
N GLN A 111 6.07 1.98 -6.87
CA GLN A 111 5.11 0.90 -6.90
C GLN A 111 5.44 -0.19 -5.88
N ILE A 112 4.39 -0.79 -5.33
CA ILE A 112 4.49 -2.01 -4.53
C ILE A 112 4.71 -3.20 -5.48
N LYS A 113 5.48 -4.18 -5.04
CA LYS A 113 5.55 -5.51 -5.68
C LYS A 113 5.25 -6.57 -4.63
N LEU A 114 4.31 -7.44 -4.95
CA LEU A 114 3.93 -8.57 -4.12
C LEU A 114 3.95 -9.85 -4.97
N LEU A 115 4.53 -10.92 -4.45
CA LEU A 115 4.75 -12.16 -5.19
C LEU A 115 5.53 -11.96 -6.52
N GLY A 116 6.45 -11.00 -6.55
CA GLY A 116 7.24 -10.66 -7.72
C GLY A 116 6.50 -9.88 -8.82
N LEU A 117 5.24 -9.54 -8.61
CA LEU A 117 4.38 -8.85 -9.59
C LEU A 117 4.13 -7.40 -9.18
N GLY A 118 3.84 -6.55 -10.17
CA GLY A 118 3.67 -5.11 -9.97
C GLY A 118 2.45 -4.72 -9.16
N GLY A 119 2.44 -3.48 -8.65
CA GLY A 119 1.45 -2.97 -7.72
C GLY A 119 0.02 -2.92 -8.24
N THR A 120 -0.18 -2.86 -9.55
CA THR A 120 -1.51 -2.90 -10.17
C THR A 120 -2.25 -4.21 -9.92
N TYR A 121 -1.56 -5.31 -9.57
CA TYR A 121 -2.15 -6.62 -9.22
C TYR A 121 -2.40 -6.79 -7.72
N VAL A 122 -2.01 -5.81 -6.91
CA VAL A 122 -2.25 -5.76 -5.47
C VAL A 122 -3.43 -4.83 -5.21
N GLN A 123 -4.50 -5.36 -4.65
CA GLN A 123 -5.63 -4.52 -4.28
C GLN A 123 -5.28 -3.63 -3.09
N MET A 124 -5.36 -2.33 -3.28
CA MET A 124 -5.14 -1.34 -2.22
C MET A 124 -6.47 -0.97 -1.56
N LEU A 125 -6.52 -1.09 -0.24
CA LEU A 125 -7.68 -0.73 0.57
C LEU A 125 -7.29 0.30 1.64
N SER A 126 -8.23 1.15 1.96
CA SER A 126 -8.22 2.03 3.12
C SER A 126 -9.44 1.70 3.97
N GLU A 127 -9.23 1.22 5.19
CA GLU A 127 -10.32 0.77 6.06
C GLU A 127 -11.27 -0.25 5.38
N LEU A 128 -10.71 -1.22 4.65
CA LEU A 128 -11.44 -2.25 3.88
C LEU A 128 -12.27 -1.73 2.69
N LEU A 129 -12.09 -0.48 2.29
CA LEU A 129 -12.71 0.11 1.10
C LEU A 129 -11.66 0.27 -0.01
N PRO A 130 -11.95 -0.08 -1.28
CA PRO A 130 -11.02 0.12 -2.40
C PRO A 130 -10.58 1.57 -2.48
N ASN A 131 -9.26 1.81 -2.56
CA ASN A 131 -8.70 3.16 -2.64
C ASN A 131 -7.37 3.13 -3.42
N PHE A 132 -6.84 4.30 -3.80
CA PHE A 132 -5.52 4.48 -4.42
C PHE A 132 -5.31 3.68 -5.70
N ARG A 133 -6.29 3.65 -6.58
CA ARG A 133 -6.23 3.01 -7.89
C ARG A 133 -6.34 4.07 -9.01
N GLY A 134 -6.23 3.65 -10.27
CA GLY A 134 -6.25 4.56 -11.41
C GLY A 134 -5.13 5.59 -11.35
N SER A 135 -5.44 6.86 -11.58
CA SER A 135 -4.47 7.96 -11.64
C SER A 135 -3.80 8.30 -10.30
N ALA A 136 -4.36 7.85 -9.18
CA ALA A 136 -3.69 7.96 -7.90
C ALA A 136 -2.53 6.95 -7.72
N ALA A 137 -2.58 5.79 -8.40
CA ALA A 137 -1.69 4.66 -8.15
C ALA A 137 -0.17 4.98 -8.23
N PRO A 138 0.36 5.78 -9.17
CA PRO A 138 1.79 6.06 -9.27
C PRO A 138 2.37 6.77 -8.05
N PHE A 139 1.58 7.58 -7.34
CA PHE A 139 2.02 8.40 -6.21
C PHE A 139 1.32 8.06 -4.89
N ALA A 140 0.38 7.11 -4.90
CA ALA A 140 -0.48 6.74 -3.76
C ALA A 140 0.28 6.41 -2.48
N LEU A 141 1.47 5.82 -2.59
CA LEU A 141 2.30 5.45 -1.45
C LEU A 141 2.79 6.68 -0.66
N GLY A 142 2.91 7.84 -1.32
CA GLY A 142 3.22 9.11 -0.69
C GLY A 142 2.01 9.82 -0.07
N TYR A 143 0.78 9.45 -0.48
CA TYR A 143 -0.45 10.12 -0.01
C TYR A 143 -0.90 9.71 1.38
N VAL A 144 -0.35 8.62 1.92
CA VAL A 144 -0.68 8.12 3.25
C VAL A 144 0.45 8.40 4.23
N PRO A 145 0.33 9.40 5.11
CA PRO A 145 1.34 9.70 6.11
C PRO A 145 1.53 8.55 7.11
N GLY A 146 2.77 8.21 7.42
CA GLY A 146 3.11 7.10 8.30
C GLY A 146 2.55 7.24 9.72
N SER A 147 2.49 8.48 10.23
CA SER A 147 1.95 8.79 11.55
C SER A 147 0.45 8.58 11.70
N TRP A 148 -0.31 8.58 10.58
CA TRP A 148 -1.76 8.36 10.58
C TRP A 148 -2.13 6.89 10.69
N MET A 149 -1.19 5.98 10.38
CA MET A 149 -1.45 4.54 10.33
C MET A 149 -1.40 3.91 11.71
N ASN A 150 -2.45 3.17 12.05
CA ASN A 150 -2.49 2.28 13.21
C ASN A 150 -1.93 0.89 12.88
N SER A 151 -2.28 0.37 11.70
CA SER A 151 -1.74 -0.89 11.19
C SER A 151 -1.82 -0.98 9.67
N ILE A 152 -1.03 -1.88 9.10
CA ILE A 152 -1.11 -2.29 7.71
C ILE A 152 -1.33 -3.80 7.68
N GLN A 153 -2.40 -4.23 7.03
CA GLN A 153 -2.69 -5.65 6.83
C GLN A 153 -2.26 -6.05 5.42
N VAL A 154 -1.41 -7.06 5.32
CA VAL A 154 -0.92 -7.62 4.05
C VAL A 154 -1.42 -9.03 3.92
N SER A 155 -2.29 -9.30 2.96
CA SER A 155 -2.74 -10.63 2.58
C SER A 155 -2.07 -11.04 1.27
N LYS A 156 -1.54 -12.26 1.21
CA LYS A 156 -0.83 -12.81 0.06
C LYS A 156 -1.70 -13.79 -0.71
N GLY A 157 -1.56 -13.78 -2.04
CA GLY A 157 -2.41 -14.54 -2.92
C GLY A 157 -3.81 -13.93 -3.05
N ASN A 158 -4.80 -14.76 -3.27
CA ASN A 158 -6.18 -14.29 -3.35
C ASN A 158 -6.67 -13.81 -1.98
N ALA A 159 -7.49 -12.76 -1.97
CA ALA A 159 -8.21 -12.28 -0.80
C ALA A 159 -9.65 -12.84 -0.74
N SER A 160 -10.43 -12.42 0.25
CA SER A 160 -11.86 -12.73 0.33
C SER A 160 -12.64 -12.16 -0.88
N VAL A 161 -13.67 -12.88 -1.35
CA VAL A 161 -14.59 -12.37 -2.41
C VAL A 161 -15.42 -11.17 -1.93
N LYS A 162 -15.53 -10.94 -0.63
CA LYS A 162 -16.19 -9.79 -0.02
C LYS A 162 -15.55 -8.47 -0.44
N ASN A 163 -14.22 -8.45 -0.61
CA ASN A 163 -13.44 -7.25 -0.92
C ASN A 163 -13.34 -6.96 -2.42
N GLY A 164 -14.10 -7.67 -3.26
CA GLY A 164 -14.12 -7.48 -4.69
C GLY A 164 -13.32 -8.51 -5.47
N TYR A 165 -13.16 -8.26 -6.76
CA TYR A 165 -12.54 -9.17 -7.74
C TYR A 165 -11.06 -8.88 -7.99
N GLU A 166 -10.54 -7.71 -7.61
CA GLU A 166 -9.25 -7.16 -8.07
C GLU A 166 -8.01 -7.78 -7.43
N ALA A 167 -8.10 -8.44 -6.26
CA ALA A 167 -6.94 -9.04 -5.61
C ALA A 167 -6.42 -10.26 -6.39
N MET A 168 -5.40 -10.07 -7.23
CA MET A 168 -4.76 -11.12 -8.01
C MET A 168 -3.54 -11.71 -7.29
N THR A 169 -2.67 -10.86 -6.72
CA THR A 169 -1.44 -11.29 -6.02
C THR A 169 -1.52 -11.03 -4.53
N GLY A 170 -2.48 -10.25 -4.10
CA GLY A 170 -2.71 -9.95 -2.70
C GLY A 170 -3.50 -8.68 -2.49
N GLN A 171 -3.60 -8.34 -1.22
CA GLN A 171 -4.34 -7.18 -0.76
C GLN A 171 -3.53 -6.48 0.33
N ILE A 172 -3.49 -5.16 0.28
CA ILE A 172 -2.93 -4.31 1.33
C ILE A 172 -4.05 -3.41 1.83
N ASN A 173 -4.36 -3.53 3.13
CA ASN A 173 -5.35 -2.70 3.79
C ASN A 173 -4.67 -1.82 4.83
N VAL A 174 -4.80 -0.51 4.66
CA VAL A 174 -4.32 0.50 5.60
C VAL A 174 -5.42 0.79 6.60
N GLN A 175 -5.11 0.68 7.88
CA GLN A 175 -5.97 1.13 8.96
C GLN A 175 -5.38 2.35 9.62
N TYR A 176 -6.16 3.41 9.71
CA TYR A 176 -5.79 4.66 10.36
C TYR A 176 -6.01 4.57 11.88
N LEU A 177 -5.52 5.55 12.61
CA LEU A 177 -5.90 5.81 13.99
C LEU A 177 -7.44 5.89 14.10
N LYS A 178 -7.99 5.56 15.24
CA LYS A 178 -9.44 5.43 15.42
C LYS A 178 -10.00 6.58 16.25
N PRO A 179 -11.11 7.22 15.82
CA PRO A 179 -11.76 8.28 16.61
C PRO A 179 -12.20 7.83 18.01
N GLU A 180 -12.56 6.54 18.15
CA GLU A 180 -13.02 5.91 19.39
C GLU A 180 -11.90 5.55 20.38
N ASP A 181 -10.63 5.64 19.98
CA ASP A 181 -9.49 5.43 20.88
C ASP A 181 -9.45 6.51 21.98
N GLU A 182 -8.59 6.33 23.00
CA GLU A 182 -8.40 7.31 24.08
C GLU A 182 -8.15 8.72 23.51
N GLN A 183 -8.75 9.73 24.16
CA GLN A 183 -8.57 11.12 23.76
C GLN A 183 -7.08 11.48 23.82
N GLN A 184 -6.54 11.87 22.70
CA GLN A 184 -5.11 12.09 22.55
C GLN A 184 -4.83 13.13 21.46
N VAL A 185 -3.85 13.98 21.74
CA VAL A 185 -3.24 14.84 20.72
C VAL A 185 -1.83 14.34 20.45
N GLN A 186 -1.53 14.09 19.19
CA GLN A 186 -0.23 13.59 18.76
C GLN A 186 0.41 14.53 17.75
N PHE A 187 1.72 14.70 17.84
CA PHE A 187 2.53 15.44 16.87
C PHE A 187 3.70 14.59 16.40
N ASN A 188 4.05 14.71 15.15
CA ASN A 188 5.27 14.13 14.60
C ASN A 188 5.97 15.15 13.71
N LEU A 189 7.24 15.40 13.97
CA LEU A 189 8.13 16.21 13.15
C LEU A 189 9.26 15.33 12.64
N TYR A 190 9.62 15.50 11.39
CA TYR A 190 10.70 14.76 10.73
C TYR A 190 11.50 15.69 9.82
N GLY A 191 12.80 15.44 9.75
CA GLY A 191 13.70 16.12 8.81
C GLY A 191 14.81 15.22 8.35
N SER A 192 15.25 15.37 7.08
CA SER A 192 16.33 14.57 6.51
C SER A 192 17.42 15.43 5.87
N SER A 193 18.60 14.83 5.69
CA SER A 193 19.74 15.45 4.98
C SER A 193 19.47 15.71 3.50
N MET A 194 18.42 15.09 2.94
CA MET A 194 17.98 15.31 1.56
C MET A 194 17.04 16.51 1.42
N GLY A 195 16.91 17.35 2.46
CA GLY A 195 16.08 18.56 2.42
C GLY A 195 14.58 18.32 2.56
N LYS A 196 14.17 17.14 3.05
CA LYS A 196 12.78 16.82 3.34
C LYS A 196 12.42 17.24 4.77
N PHE A 197 11.28 17.90 4.93
CA PHE A 197 10.66 18.22 6.20
C PHE A 197 9.20 17.78 6.21
N GLU A 198 8.77 17.17 7.30
CA GLU A 198 7.38 16.79 7.53
C GLU A 198 6.89 17.22 8.90
N ALA A 199 5.62 17.61 8.96
CA ALA A 199 4.90 17.91 10.18
C ALA A 199 3.51 17.26 10.14
N ASN A 200 3.19 16.53 11.19
CA ASN A 200 1.91 15.87 11.37
C ASN A 200 1.28 16.29 12.70
N ALA A 201 -0.02 16.55 12.70
CA ALA A 201 -0.80 16.71 13.93
C ALA A 201 -2.07 15.87 13.84
N MET A 202 -2.35 15.12 14.88
CA MET A 202 -3.50 14.24 14.98
C MET A 202 -4.18 14.47 16.33
N ALA A 203 -5.51 14.53 16.32
CA ALA A 203 -6.30 14.72 17.54
C ALA A 203 -7.61 13.92 17.46
N ASN A 204 -7.89 13.09 18.47
CA ASN A 204 -9.16 12.43 18.63
C ASN A 204 -9.87 12.95 19.90
N LEU A 205 -11.16 13.21 19.76
CA LEU A 205 -11.98 13.86 20.79
C LEU A 205 -13.36 13.20 20.88
N HIS A 206 -13.82 12.91 22.10
CA HIS A 206 -15.20 12.51 22.32
C HIS A 206 -16.13 13.74 22.25
N ILE A 207 -17.19 13.64 21.46
CA ILE A 207 -18.12 14.77 21.25
C ILE A 207 -19.00 14.94 22.48
N ASN A 208 -18.97 16.11 23.09
CA ASN A 208 -19.69 16.46 24.31
C ASN A 208 -19.41 15.51 25.49
N GLY A 209 -18.23 14.91 25.58
CA GLY A 209 -17.87 13.93 26.60
C GLY A 209 -18.66 12.62 26.51
N ASN A 210 -19.28 12.34 25.36
CA ASN A 210 -20.01 11.10 25.13
C ASN A 210 -19.05 10.06 24.52
N GLU A 211 -18.75 9.02 25.26
CA GLU A 211 -17.89 7.90 24.85
C GLU A 211 -18.42 7.13 23.61
N ASN A 212 -19.70 7.32 23.26
CA ASN A 212 -20.31 6.70 22.08
C ASN A 212 -20.30 7.59 20.83
N CYS A 213 -19.64 8.74 20.85
CA CYS A 213 -19.56 9.64 19.71
C CYS A 213 -18.20 10.36 19.73
N ALA A 214 -17.40 10.13 18.71
CA ALA A 214 -16.04 10.66 18.64
C ALA A 214 -15.72 11.23 17.24
N THR A 215 -14.77 12.16 17.20
CA THR A 215 -14.20 12.69 15.97
C THR A 215 -12.67 12.69 16.06
N GLU A 216 -12.03 12.51 14.93
CA GLU A 216 -10.58 12.54 14.77
C GLU A 216 -10.21 13.48 13.63
N LEU A 217 -9.24 14.33 13.87
CA LEU A 217 -8.64 15.18 12.85
C LEU A 217 -7.20 14.72 12.61
N LEU A 218 -6.87 14.42 11.36
CA LEU A 218 -5.55 14.06 10.89
C LEU A 218 -5.06 15.15 9.94
N THR A 219 -3.85 15.68 10.17
CA THR A 219 -3.24 16.71 9.32
C THR A 219 -1.80 16.32 8.99
N HIS A 220 -1.36 16.63 7.78
CA HIS A 220 -0.01 16.39 7.31
C HIS A 220 0.46 17.52 6.40
N PHE A 221 1.73 17.87 6.57
CA PHE A 221 2.47 18.75 5.70
C PHE A 221 3.82 18.12 5.37
N GLU A 222 4.17 18.12 4.09
CA GLU A 222 5.49 17.73 3.60
C GLU A 222 6.05 18.84 2.69
N ASN A 223 7.34 19.12 2.82
CA ASN A 223 8.07 19.92 1.86
C ASN A 223 9.48 19.38 1.66
N ASN A 224 9.81 19.04 0.42
CA ASN A 224 11.17 18.72 -0.02
C ASN A 224 11.63 19.84 -0.96
N TRP A 225 12.66 20.59 -0.53
CA TRP A 225 13.13 21.78 -1.28
C TRP A 225 14.49 21.56 -1.95
N ASN A 226 15.05 20.36 -1.88
CA ASN A 226 16.40 20.10 -2.38
C ASN A 226 16.41 19.96 -3.91
N HIS A 227 17.54 20.35 -4.53
CA HIS A 227 17.86 20.16 -5.95
C HIS A 227 19.10 19.29 -6.10
N HIS A 228 19.16 18.17 -5.40
CA HIS A 228 20.34 17.32 -5.36
C HIS A 228 20.45 16.44 -6.61
N ASP A 229 21.63 16.47 -7.24
CA ASP A 229 22.09 15.57 -8.30
C ASP A 229 23.33 14.85 -7.77
N GLY A 230 23.15 13.78 -7.05
CA GLY A 230 24.22 13.05 -6.38
C GLY A 230 24.89 12.01 -7.29
N ASN A 231 24.25 11.65 -8.40
CA ASN A 231 24.78 10.71 -9.37
C ASN A 231 25.49 11.39 -10.56
N GLY A 232 25.30 12.71 -10.74
CA GLY A 232 25.97 13.53 -11.76
C GLY A 232 25.38 13.39 -13.16
N ASP A 233 24.11 12.96 -13.29
CA ASP A 233 23.46 12.81 -14.60
C ASP A 233 22.75 14.09 -15.09
N GLY A 234 22.79 15.15 -14.29
CA GLY A 234 22.18 16.44 -14.61
C GLY A 234 20.70 16.54 -14.26
N PHE A 235 20.12 15.50 -13.63
CA PHE A 235 18.74 15.48 -13.15
C PHE A 235 18.70 15.47 -11.62
N GLN A 236 17.56 15.87 -11.06
CA GLN A 236 17.34 15.76 -9.62
C GLN A 236 17.12 14.29 -9.24
N ASP A 237 17.83 13.80 -8.21
CA ASP A 237 17.67 12.43 -7.69
C ASP A 237 16.29 12.22 -7.06
N ASP A 238 15.75 13.24 -6.36
CA ASP A 238 14.45 13.23 -5.73
C ASP A 238 13.64 14.46 -6.16
N PRO A 239 12.35 14.31 -6.47
CA PRO A 239 11.50 15.44 -6.82
C PRO A 239 11.31 16.38 -5.64
N GLN A 240 11.15 17.67 -5.94
CA GLN A 240 10.62 18.62 -4.98
C GLN A 240 9.14 18.36 -4.80
N VAL A 241 8.74 17.99 -3.60
CA VAL A 241 7.35 17.73 -3.25
C VAL A 241 6.90 18.73 -2.21
N ARG A 242 5.72 19.34 -2.45
CA ARG A 242 4.99 20.10 -1.43
C ARG A 242 3.60 19.50 -1.31
N GLN A 243 3.30 18.91 -0.15
CA GLN A 243 2.05 18.20 0.07
C GLN A 243 1.34 18.71 1.32
N TYR A 244 0.01 18.81 1.22
CA TYR A 244 -0.91 19.12 2.30
C TYR A 244 -2.00 18.07 2.32
N ASN A 245 -2.18 17.39 3.44
CA ASN A 245 -3.25 16.41 3.67
C ASN A 245 -4.05 16.81 4.90
N ILE A 246 -5.36 16.67 4.79
CA ILE A 246 -6.29 16.79 5.92
C ILE A 246 -7.36 15.71 5.80
N GLN A 247 -7.66 15.04 6.91
CA GLN A 247 -8.76 14.09 6.99
C GLN A 247 -9.49 14.28 8.32
N ASN A 248 -10.81 14.39 8.28
CA ASN A 248 -11.65 14.33 9.46
C ASN A 248 -12.46 13.05 9.45
N ARG A 249 -12.50 12.37 10.59
CA ARG A 249 -13.12 11.06 10.77
C ARG A 249 -14.11 11.11 11.91
N TRP A 250 -15.18 10.35 11.81
CA TRP A 250 -16.24 10.29 12.82
C TRP A 250 -16.58 8.85 13.14
N TRP A 251 -16.90 8.64 14.40
CA TRP A 251 -17.43 7.38 14.89
C TRP A 251 -18.64 7.67 15.79
N ALA A 252 -19.66 6.84 15.68
CA ALA A 252 -20.82 6.90 16.57
C ALA A 252 -21.41 5.50 16.79
N ARG A 253 -21.81 5.21 18.02
CA ARG A 253 -22.49 3.98 18.40
C ARG A 253 -23.79 4.29 19.13
N SER A 254 -24.88 3.62 18.78
CA SER A 254 -26.17 3.72 19.44
C SER A 254 -26.79 2.33 19.58
N GLY A 255 -26.54 1.69 20.72
CA GLY A 255 -26.93 0.30 20.96
C GLY A 255 -26.23 -0.63 19.97
N LYS A 256 -26.99 -1.19 19.03
CA LYS A 256 -26.54 -2.15 18.01
C LYS A 256 -26.12 -1.50 16.69
N TYR A 257 -26.34 -0.22 16.54
CA TYR A 257 -25.96 0.54 15.36
C TYR A 257 -24.59 1.17 15.55
N ILE A 258 -23.72 0.99 14.56
CA ILE A 258 -22.37 1.55 14.52
C ILE A 258 -22.20 2.33 13.21
N PHE A 259 -21.63 3.51 13.33
CA PHE A 259 -21.32 4.39 12.20
C PHE A 259 -19.84 4.77 12.21
N HIS A 260 -19.21 4.70 11.05
CA HIS A 260 -17.94 5.34 10.75
C HIS A 260 -18.09 6.20 9.50
N GLY A 261 -17.50 7.38 9.51
CA GLY A 261 -17.47 8.27 8.37
C GLY A 261 -16.13 8.98 8.26
N SER A 262 -15.74 9.39 7.06
CA SER A 262 -14.57 10.24 6.86
C SER A 262 -14.73 11.14 5.65
N ILE A 263 -14.09 12.32 5.71
CA ILE A 263 -13.83 13.18 4.57
C ILE A 263 -12.35 13.57 4.57
N GLY A 264 -11.76 13.67 3.39
CA GLY A 264 -10.35 14.00 3.24
C GLY A 264 -10.09 14.86 2.01
N ALA A 265 -9.01 15.63 2.08
CA ALA A 265 -8.50 16.41 0.97
C ALA A 265 -6.97 16.38 0.96
N LEU A 266 -6.40 16.29 -0.23
CA LEU A 266 -4.97 16.33 -0.49
C LEU A 266 -4.69 17.33 -1.61
N LYS A 267 -3.64 18.11 -1.45
CA LYS A 267 -3.01 18.89 -2.51
C LYS A 267 -1.51 18.56 -2.53
N GLU A 268 -0.99 18.20 -3.72
CA GLU A 268 0.44 17.98 -3.93
C GLU A 268 0.92 18.72 -5.17
N ASP A 269 2.04 19.45 -5.04
CA ASP A 269 2.82 20.03 -6.12
C ASP A 269 4.16 19.28 -6.16
N ARG A 270 4.50 18.67 -7.32
CA ARG A 270 5.71 17.89 -7.54
C ARG A 270 6.45 18.44 -8.74
N ASN A 271 7.70 18.88 -8.52
CA ASN A 271 8.53 19.48 -9.56
C ASN A 271 9.87 18.75 -9.61
N THR A 272 10.33 18.40 -10.81
CA THR A 272 11.60 17.71 -11.02
C THR A 272 12.13 17.97 -12.42
N GLY A 273 13.24 17.34 -12.80
CA GLY A 273 13.87 17.44 -14.09
C GLY A 273 15.34 17.85 -13.99
N GLN A 274 15.86 18.49 -15.03
CA GLN A 274 17.26 18.88 -15.09
C GLN A 274 17.59 19.97 -14.05
N VAL A 275 18.76 19.84 -13.43
CA VAL A 275 19.28 20.84 -12.47
C VAL A 275 19.72 22.12 -13.18
N LYS A 276 19.69 23.25 -12.47
CA LYS A 276 20.15 24.54 -12.98
C LYS A 276 21.65 24.48 -13.31
N GLY A 277 22.04 25.10 -14.44
CA GLY A 277 23.42 25.12 -14.92
C GLY A 277 23.75 24.03 -15.93
N HIS A 278 22.87 23.06 -16.12
CA HIS A 278 22.98 22.11 -17.24
C HIS A 278 22.62 22.80 -18.56
N ALA A 279 23.29 22.44 -19.65
CA ALA A 279 23.05 22.98 -20.99
C ALA A 279 22.67 21.84 -21.94
N ASN A 280 21.53 21.96 -22.59
CA ASN A 280 21.06 21.02 -23.60
C ASN A 280 21.65 21.36 -24.97
N PRO A 281 21.83 20.38 -25.88
CA PRO A 281 22.22 20.59 -27.26
C PRO A 281 21.26 21.57 -27.95
N HIS A 282 21.81 22.33 -28.90
CA HIS A 282 21.07 23.28 -29.73
C HIS A 282 20.31 24.38 -28.99
N GLY A 283 20.69 24.69 -27.74
CA GLY A 283 20.05 25.72 -26.95
C GLY A 283 18.62 25.41 -26.50
N GLN A 284 18.26 24.12 -26.47
CA GLN A 284 16.97 23.67 -25.95
C GLN A 284 16.82 24.02 -24.47
N PRO A 285 15.58 24.31 -23.99
CA PRO A 285 15.33 24.60 -22.58
C PRO A 285 15.64 23.40 -21.69
N LEU A 286 15.82 23.62 -20.39
CA LEU A 286 15.91 22.55 -19.42
C LEU A 286 14.66 21.69 -19.45
N TYR A 287 14.84 20.37 -19.44
CA TYR A 287 13.74 19.42 -19.35
C TYR A 287 13.14 19.46 -17.94
N LYS A 288 11.85 19.68 -17.85
CA LYS A 288 11.10 19.78 -16.60
C LYS A 288 9.93 18.82 -16.58
N ILE A 289 9.63 18.33 -15.40
CA ILE A 289 8.44 17.55 -15.09
C ILE A 289 7.73 18.27 -13.95
N ASP A 290 6.50 18.69 -14.20
CA ASP A 290 5.66 19.38 -13.24
C ASP A 290 4.34 18.61 -13.09
N ILE A 291 3.98 18.22 -11.86
CA ILE A 291 2.77 17.45 -11.56
C ILE A 291 2.02 18.14 -10.43
N GLU A 292 0.82 18.62 -10.72
CA GLU A 292 -0.10 19.18 -9.72
C GLU A 292 -1.24 18.21 -9.48
N THR A 293 -1.47 17.84 -8.23
CA THR A 293 -2.51 16.89 -7.82
C THR A 293 -3.44 17.51 -6.78
N ASN A 294 -4.74 17.37 -7.01
CA ASN A 294 -5.78 17.64 -6.03
C ASN A 294 -6.65 16.38 -5.88
N ARG A 295 -6.82 15.89 -4.66
CA ARG A 295 -7.64 14.72 -4.36
C ARG A 295 -8.62 15.02 -3.24
N TYR A 296 -9.85 14.58 -3.43
CA TYR A 296 -10.92 14.65 -2.43
C TYR A 296 -11.51 13.26 -2.26
N GLU A 297 -11.79 12.89 -1.03
CA GLU A 297 -12.37 11.58 -0.73
C GLU A 297 -13.37 11.66 0.42
N ALA A 298 -14.36 10.81 0.38
CA ALA A 298 -15.30 10.60 1.47
C ALA A 298 -15.64 9.11 1.58
N SER A 299 -15.82 8.64 2.81
CA SER A 299 -16.24 7.27 3.06
C SER A 299 -17.25 7.18 4.18
N MET A 300 -18.09 6.13 4.15
CA MET A 300 -19.04 5.83 5.22
C MET A 300 -19.20 4.32 5.39
N LYS A 301 -19.46 3.92 6.63
CA LYS A 301 -19.86 2.56 6.99
C LYS A 301 -20.99 2.64 8.02
N HIS A 302 -22.06 1.93 7.76
CA HIS A 302 -23.19 1.77 8.64
C HIS A 302 -23.33 0.28 8.92
N ALA A 303 -23.31 -0.11 10.18
CA ALA A 303 -23.50 -1.50 10.58
C ALA A 303 -24.62 -1.62 11.62
N TYR A 304 -25.40 -2.67 11.53
CA TYR A 304 -26.41 -3.04 12.50
C TYR A 304 -26.24 -4.51 12.87
N VAL A 305 -26.09 -4.79 14.16
CA VAL A 305 -25.95 -6.15 14.71
C VAL A 305 -27.28 -6.57 15.31
N PHE A 306 -27.83 -7.70 14.86
CA PHE A 306 -29.10 -8.22 15.34
C PHE A 306 -28.89 -8.98 16.66
N GLU A 307 -29.89 -8.90 17.59
CA GLU A 307 -29.91 -9.75 18.77
C GLU A 307 -30.60 -11.08 18.46
N ASN A 308 -29.89 -11.94 17.77
CA ASN A 308 -30.37 -13.29 17.51
C ASN A 308 -29.23 -14.28 17.83
N GLU A 309 -29.60 -15.56 18.01
CA GLU A 309 -28.64 -16.62 18.30
C GLU A 309 -27.59 -16.80 17.19
N GLN A 310 -27.88 -16.36 15.99
CA GLN A 310 -27.02 -16.42 14.81
C GLN A 310 -26.03 -15.27 14.74
N GLU A 311 -26.06 -14.30 15.67
CA GLU A 311 -25.19 -13.11 15.66
C GLU A 311 -25.18 -12.41 14.29
N SER A 312 -26.35 -12.33 13.65
CA SER A 312 -26.46 -11.79 12.31
C SER A 312 -26.16 -10.29 12.28
N SER A 313 -25.59 -9.83 11.19
CA SER A 313 -25.33 -8.40 10.99
C SER A 313 -25.55 -7.98 9.54
N ILE A 314 -25.86 -6.71 9.36
CA ILE A 314 -25.93 -6.07 8.05
C ILE A 314 -25.08 -4.81 8.06
N ALA A 315 -24.29 -4.61 7.02
CA ALA A 315 -23.46 -3.43 6.87
C ALA A 315 -23.59 -2.84 5.46
N LEU A 316 -23.81 -1.53 5.40
CA LEU A 316 -23.68 -0.74 4.18
C LEU A 316 -22.40 0.07 4.27
N MET A 317 -21.52 -0.08 3.31
CA MET A 317 -20.25 0.65 3.26
C MET A 317 -19.99 1.21 1.87
N GLY A 318 -19.29 2.33 1.79
CA GLY A 318 -18.91 2.90 0.51
C GLY A 318 -17.95 4.06 0.64
N ASN A 319 -17.34 4.38 -0.47
CA ASN A 319 -16.49 5.54 -0.63
C ASN A 319 -16.65 6.18 -2.01
N VAL A 320 -16.35 7.46 -2.06
CA VAL A 320 -16.23 8.23 -3.30
C VAL A 320 -14.91 8.97 -3.26
N SER A 321 -14.27 9.09 -4.42
CA SER A 321 -13.08 9.93 -4.57
C SER A 321 -13.09 10.69 -5.87
N MET A 322 -12.46 11.86 -5.88
CA MET A 322 -12.16 12.65 -7.05
C MET A 322 -10.66 12.95 -7.05
N HIS A 323 -9.98 12.57 -8.11
CA HIS A 323 -8.55 12.81 -8.31
C HIS A 323 -8.35 13.63 -9.57
N GLN A 324 -7.77 14.81 -9.40
CA GLN A 324 -7.44 15.71 -10.48
C GLN A 324 -5.93 15.84 -10.53
N GLN A 325 -5.33 15.53 -11.67
CA GLN A 325 -3.90 15.68 -11.88
C GLN A 325 -3.65 16.41 -13.19
N LYS A 326 -2.73 17.37 -13.15
CA LYS A 326 -2.16 18.02 -14.32
C LYS A 326 -0.68 17.72 -14.35
N ALA A 327 -0.22 17.08 -15.41
CA ALA A 327 1.16 16.65 -15.50
C ALA A 327 1.77 17.02 -16.85
N GLY A 328 2.93 17.67 -16.79
CA GLY A 328 3.80 17.98 -17.91
C GLY A 328 5.09 17.19 -17.82
N TYR A 329 5.48 16.51 -18.90
CA TYR A 329 6.74 15.76 -19.04
C TYR A 329 7.50 16.36 -20.25
N GLY A 330 8.25 17.44 -20.03
CA GLY A 330 8.74 18.28 -21.10
C GLY A 330 7.57 18.90 -21.89
N LEU A 331 7.36 18.48 -23.15
CA LEU A 331 6.23 18.93 -23.97
C LEU A 331 5.06 17.93 -24.00
N LYS A 332 5.24 16.72 -23.45
CA LYS A 332 4.13 15.77 -23.29
C LYS A 332 3.21 16.23 -22.15
N ILE A 333 1.91 15.99 -22.30
CA ILE A 333 0.88 16.42 -21.34
C ILE A 333 0.00 15.22 -20.97
N TYR A 334 -0.30 15.13 -19.68
CA TYR A 334 -1.27 14.21 -19.13
C TYR A 334 -2.12 14.93 -18.06
N ASP A 335 -3.31 15.35 -18.44
CA ASP A 335 -4.28 15.93 -17.52
C ASP A 335 -5.43 14.94 -17.32
N VAL A 336 -5.75 14.62 -16.08
CA VAL A 336 -6.82 13.68 -15.76
C VAL A 336 -7.75 14.23 -14.68
N ASN A 337 -9.05 13.95 -14.85
CA ASN A 337 -10.07 14.11 -13.82
C ASN A 337 -10.76 12.73 -13.66
N GLU A 338 -10.37 12.03 -12.61
CA GLU A 338 -10.89 10.71 -12.27
C GLU A 338 -11.89 10.82 -11.12
N LYS A 339 -13.01 10.10 -11.24
CA LYS A 339 -14.03 9.96 -10.21
C LYS A 339 -14.31 8.49 -9.98
N ASN A 340 -14.18 8.05 -8.74
CA ASN A 340 -14.47 6.67 -8.34
C ASN A 340 -15.61 6.67 -7.33
N ALA A 341 -16.46 5.67 -7.41
CA ALA A 341 -17.48 5.40 -6.42
C ALA A 341 -17.58 3.88 -6.17
N TYR A 342 -17.59 3.51 -4.91
CA TYR A 342 -17.79 2.12 -4.48
C TYR A 342 -18.87 2.06 -3.42
N ALA A 343 -19.75 1.07 -3.51
CA ALA A 343 -20.74 0.76 -2.50
C ALA A 343 -20.83 -0.76 -2.31
N SER A 344 -21.02 -1.21 -1.09
CA SER A 344 -21.21 -2.63 -0.77
C SER A 344 -22.21 -2.80 0.37
N LEU A 345 -23.18 -3.69 0.17
CA LEU A 345 -24.11 -4.16 1.19
C LEU A 345 -23.71 -5.58 1.56
N VAL A 346 -23.40 -5.80 2.83
CA VAL A 346 -22.90 -7.08 3.36
C VAL A 346 -23.90 -7.58 4.38
N PHE A 347 -24.30 -8.84 4.29
CA PHE A 347 -25.05 -9.56 5.30
C PHE A 347 -24.22 -10.75 5.77
N GLU A 348 -24.06 -10.88 7.11
CA GLU A 348 -23.35 -11.99 7.74
C GLU A 348 -24.25 -12.66 8.78
N THR A 349 -24.14 -13.99 8.85
CA THR A 349 -24.89 -14.79 9.81
C THR A 349 -24.18 -16.09 10.13
N ASN A 350 -24.27 -16.55 11.37
CA ASN A 350 -23.81 -17.87 11.77
C ASN A 350 -24.96 -18.89 11.58
N LEU A 351 -24.69 -19.95 10.83
CA LEU A 351 -25.62 -21.08 10.62
C LEU A 351 -25.39 -22.18 11.68
N GLY A 352 -24.92 -21.79 12.87
CA GLY A 352 -24.48 -22.65 13.98
C GLY A 352 -23.08 -22.21 14.46
N HIS A 353 -22.50 -22.93 15.42
CA HIS A 353 -21.23 -22.53 16.06
C HIS A 353 -20.01 -22.60 15.13
N GLU A 354 -20.06 -23.41 14.07
CA GLU A 354 -18.92 -23.70 13.20
C GLU A 354 -19.10 -23.16 11.78
N HIS A 355 -20.27 -22.62 11.44
CA HIS A 355 -20.68 -22.29 10.09
C HIS A 355 -21.04 -20.81 9.99
N ASN A 356 -20.32 -20.07 9.19
CA ASN A 356 -20.61 -18.66 8.89
C ASN A 356 -20.93 -18.49 7.39
N LEU A 357 -21.97 -17.74 7.10
CA LEU A 357 -22.35 -17.34 5.75
C LEU A 357 -22.30 -15.82 5.63
N SER A 358 -21.56 -15.34 4.64
CA SER A 358 -21.54 -13.93 4.26
C SER A 358 -22.02 -13.79 2.83
N THR A 359 -23.00 -12.93 2.61
CA THR A 359 -23.51 -12.62 1.26
C THR A 359 -23.54 -11.11 1.07
N GLY A 360 -23.48 -10.66 -0.16
CA GLY A 360 -23.54 -9.22 -0.38
C GLY A 360 -23.69 -8.81 -1.84
N LEU A 361 -23.99 -7.53 -1.99
CA LEU A 361 -24.06 -6.83 -3.26
C LEU A 361 -23.01 -5.73 -3.27
N SER A 362 -22.46 -5.44 -4.43
CA SER A 362 -21.54 -4.30 -4.58
C SER A 362 -21.76 -3.58 -5.89
N LEU A 363 -21.35 -2.32 -5.92
CA LEU A 363 -21.31 -1.49 -7.11
C LEU A 363 -19.96 -0.77 -7.14
N ASN A 364 -19.27 -0.87 -8.25
CA ASN A 364 -18.04 -0.14 -8.54
C ASN A 364 -18.28 0.74 -9.76
N HIS A 365 -17.87 2.02 -9.69
CA HIS A 365 -17.97 2.93 -10.82
C HIS A 365 -16.69 3.76 -10.92
N ASP A 366 -16.09 3.73 -12.10
CA ASP A 366 -14.88 4.46 -12.44
C ASP A 366 -15.14 5.33 -13.66
N TYR A 367 -14.81 6.61 -13.56
CA TYR A 367 -14.91 7.57 -14.65
C TYR A 367 -13.61 8.37 -14.77
N LEU A 368 -12.96 8.31 -15.92
CA LEU A 368 -11.75 9.02 -16.25
C LEU A 368 -11.97 9.92 -17.46
N HIS A 369 -11.69 11.19 -17.29
CA HIS A 369 -11.61 12.16 -18.37
C HIS A 369 -10.16 12.61 -18.48
N GLN A 370 -9.50 12.27 -19.59
CA GLN A 370 -8.07 12.43 -19.80
C GLN A 370 -7.83 13.31 -21.02
N ASN A 371 -6.93 14.30 -20.91
CA ASN A 371 -6.41 15.07 -22.02
C ASN A 371 -4.92 14.76 -22.17
N VAL A 372 -4.53 14.22 -23.31
CA VAL A 372 -3.19 13.65 -23.49
C VAL A 372 -2.48 14.23 -24.72
N ARG A 373 -1.19 14.45 -24.62
CA ARG A 373 -0.27 14.66 -25.73
C ARG A 373 0.95 13.79 -25.49
N LEU A 374 1.10 12.74 -26.29
CA LEU A 374 2.10 11.69 -26.08
C LEU A 374 3.43 11.97 -26.77
N VAL A 375 3.57 13.09 -27.47
CA VAL A 375 4.76 13.46 -28.24
C VAL A 375 5.32 14.82 -27.81
N HIS A 376 6.62 15.03 -28.02
CA HIS A 376 7.31 16.30 -27.73
C HIS A 376 7.11 17.33 -28.85
N ASP A 377 5.87 17.58 -29.24
CA ASP A 377 5.51 18.61 -30.22
C ASP A 377 4.40 19.53 -29.66
N ALA A 378 4.77 20.75 -29.31
CA ALA A 378 3.84 21.73 -28.74
C ALA A 378 2.78 22.23 -29.76
N MET A 379 3.00 22.02 -31.06
CA MET A 379 2.06 22.42 -32.10
C MET A 379 0.89 21.44 -32.24
N LEU A 380 1.04 20.20 -31.74
CA LEU A 380 -0.03 19.24 -31.76
C LEU A 380 -0.99 19.47 -30.58
N PRO A 381 -2.31 19.40 -30.84
CA PRO A 381 -3.32 19.53 -29.79
C PRO A 381 -3.26 18.32 -28.83
N THR A 382 -3.85 18.46 -27.66
CA THR A 382 -4.15 17.32 -26.78
C THR A 382 -5.36 16.54 -27.33
N GLU A 383 -5.30 15.23 -27.19
CA GLU A 383 -6.41 14.33 -27.46
C GLU A 383 -7.20 14.07 -26.18
N THR A 384 -8.53 14.00 -26.29
CA THR A 384 -9.40 13.68 -25.15
C THR A 384 -9.78 12.21 -25.20
N MET A 385 -9.52 11.52 -24.09
CA MET A 385 -9.91 10.13 -23.86
C MET A 385 -10.87 10.05 -22.67
N ILE A 386 -11.99 9.35 -22.85
CA ILE A 386 -12.98 9.15 -21.79
C ILE A 386 -13.16 7.65 -21.57
N GLU A 387 -12.99 7.23 -20.33
CA GLU A 387 -13.27 5.87 -19.87
C GLU A 387 -14.39 5.93 -18.83
N SER A 388 -15.35 5.02 -18.93
CA SER A 388 -16.44 4.91 -17.96
C SER A 388 -16.81 3.44 -17.78
N GLU A 389 -16.54 2.92 -16.59
CA GLU A 389 -16.85 1.55 -16.25
C GLU A 389 -17.76 1.48 -15.03
N THR A 390 -18.78 0.62 -15.10
CA THR A 390 -19.69 0.34 -13.98
C THR A 390 -19.79 -1.17 -13.81
N VAL A 391 -19.51 -1.64 -12.59
CA VAL A 391 -19.45 -3.06 -12.27
C VAL A 391 -20.33 -3.36 -11.05
N PRO A 392 -21.64 -3.65 -11.24
CA PRO A 392 -22.44 -4.30 -10.21
C PRO A 392 -21.98 -5.75 -10.01
N GLY A 393 -22.04 -6.22 -8.76
CA GLY A 393 -21.66 -7.58 -8.41
C GLY A 393 -22.42 -8.13 -7.23
N ALA A 394 -22.46 -9.45 -7.13
CA ALA A 394 -23.03 -10.19 -6.02
C ALA A 394 -22.10 -11.32 -5.61
N TYR A 395 -22.04 -11.62 -4.32
CA TYR A 395 -21.21 -12.69 -3.81
C TYR A 395 -21.88 -13.49 -2.69
N ALA A 396 -21.38 -14.71 -2.52
CA ALA A 396 -21.62 -15.54 -1.35
C ALA A 396 -20.29 -16.17 -0.92
N GLN A 397 -20.03 -16.17 0.37
CA GLN A 397 -18.87 -16.79 0.99
C GLN A 397 -19.32 -17.61 2.19
N TYR A 398 -18.90 -18.86 2.22
CA TYR A 398 -19.14 -19.77 3.32
C TYR A 398 -17.82 -20.08 4.02
N THR A 399 -17.84 -20.06 5.36
CA THR A 399 -16.70 -20.38 6.20
C THR A 399 -17.10 -21.47 7.19
N PHE A 400 -16.36 -22.56 7.18
CA PHE A 400 -16.41 -23.61 8.18
C PHE A 400 -15.23 -23.46 9.13
N ASN A 401 -15.48 -23.39 10.44
CA ASN A 401 -14.47 -23.15 11.47
C ASN A 401 -14.61 -24.16 12.61
N LEU A 402 -13.83 -25.25 12.52
CA LEU A 402 -13.79 -26.27 13.58
C LEU A 402 -12.74 -25.86 14.63
N HIS A 403 -13.19 -25.24 15.73
CA HIS A 403 -12.38 -24.89 16.91
C HIS A 403 -11.09 -24.11 16.58
N GLN A 404 -11.09 -23.26 15.56
CA GLN A 404 -9.91 -22.55 15.04
C GLN A 404 -8.77 -23.47 14.55
N ARG A 405 -8.91 -24.80 14.67
CA ARG A 405 -7.91 -25.77 14.22
C ARG A 405 -8.02 -26.11 12.74
N PHE A 406 -9.24 -26.20 12.23
CA PHE A 406 -9.50 -26.38 10.81
C PHE A 406 -10.49 -25.31 10.35
N VAL A 407 -10.05 -24.43 9.46
CA VAL A 407 -10.89 -23.40 8.88
C VAL A 407 -10.87 -23.55 7.38
N ALA A 408 -12.04 -23.75 6.76
CA ALA A 408 -12.20 -23.81 5.31
C ALA A 408 -13.15 -22.69 4.88
N MET A 409 -12.74 -21.92 3.89
CA MET A 409 -13.52 -20.81 3.34
C MET A 409 -13.63 -20.99 1.82
N ALA A 410 -14.84 -20.91 1.29
CA ALA A 410 -15.10 -20.90 -0.14
C ALA A 410 -16.03 -19.74 -0.48
N GLY A 411 -15.69 -19.00 -1.51
CA GLY A 411 -16.46 -17.86 -1.98
C GLY A 411 -16.63 -17.88 -3.49
N LEU A 412 -17.77 -17.42 -3.93
CA LEU A 412 -18.09 -17.22 -5.33
C LEU A 412 -18.66 -15.82 -5.51
N ARG A 413 -18.17 -15.12 -6.51
CA ARG A 413 -18.62 -13.78 -6.86
C ARG A 413 -18.90 -13.70 -8.35
N VAL A 414 -20.00 -13.05 -8.73
CA VAL A 414 -20.39 -12.73 -10.10
C VAL A 414 -20.42 -11.23 -10.23
N ASP A 415 -19.74 -10.69 -11.23
CA ASP A 415 -19.70 -9.27 -11.57
C ASP A 415 -20.03 -9.06 -13.04
N HIS A 416 -20.61 -7.91 -13.37
CA HIS A 416 -20.91 -7.53 -14.74
C HIS A 416 -20.35 -6.14 -15.04
N SER A 417 -19.32 -6.09 -15.88
CA SER A 417 -18.78 -4.84 -16.39
C SER A 417 -19.55 -4.43 -17.67
N ASN A 418 -19.94 -3.16 -17.75
CA ASN A 418 -20.51 -2.61 -18.98
C ASN A 418 -19.50 -2.55 -20.14
N VAL A 419 -18.19 -2.74 -19.85
CA VAL A 419 -17.10 -2.73 -20.85
C VAL A 419 -16.68 -4.16 -21.21
N TYR A 420 -16.49 -5.03 -20.21
CA TYR A 420 -15.88 -6.37 -20.37
C TYR A 420 -16.89 -7.52 -20.24
N GLY A 421 -18.16 -7.23 -19.91
CA GLY A 421 -19.19 -8.26 -19.73
C GLY A 421 -19.16 -8.95 -18.38
N THR A 422 -19.72 -10.15 -18.32
CA THR A 422 -19.89 -10.90 -17.05
C THR A 422 -18.73 -11.83 -16.80
N PHE A 423 -18.23 -11.82 -15.55
CA PHE A 423 -17.14 -12.69 -15.12
C PHE A 423 -17.39 -13.28 -13.73
N LEU A 424 -16.71 -14.39 -13.45
CA LEU A 424 -16.89 -15.20 -12.24
C LEU A 424 -15.60 -15.31 -11.47
N THR A 425 -15.63 -15.00 -10.18
CA THR A 425 -14.48 -15.00 -9.28
C THR A 425 -14.63 -16.08 -8.18
N PRO A 426 -14.22 -17.34 -8.43
CA PRO A 426 -14.16 -18.36 -7.40
C PRO A 426 -12.88 -18.20 -6.56
N ARG A 427 -12.99 -18.34 -5.22
CA ARG A 427 -11.86 -18.34 -4.29
C ARG A 427 -12.08 -19.34 -3.17
N ALA A 428 -11.02 -20.03 -2.76
CA ALA A 428 -11.04 -20.98 -1.66
C ALA A 428 -9.76 -20.88 -0.83
N HIS A 429 -9.91 -21.01 0.48
CA HIS A 429 -8.82 -20.99 1.44
C HIS A 429 -9.05 -22.07 2.50
N VAL A 430 -7.95 -22.71 2.91
CA VAL A 430 -7.95 -23.69 4.00
C VAL A 430 -6.82 -23.36 4.95
N LYS A 431 -7.12 -23.36 6.24
CA LYS A 431 -6.13 -23.34 7.32
C LYS A 431 -6.30 -24.62 8.14
N TRP A 432 -5.20 -25.32 8.38
CA TRP A 432 -5.17 -26.50 9.22
C TRP A 432 -4.04 -26.41 10.23
N VAL A 433 -4.41 -26.27 11.50
CA VAL A 433 -3.49 -26.38 12.63
C VAL A 433 -3.33 -27.87 12.94
N MET A 434 -2.31 -28.49 12.33
CA MET A 434 -2.06 -29.93 12.44
C MET A 434 -1.71 -30.33 13.89
N ASN A 435 -0.91 -29.48 14.53
CA ASN A 435 -0.55 -29.56 15.95
C ASN A 435 -0.04 -28.19 16.43
N ASP A 436 0.43 -28.10 17.67
CA ASP A 436 0.89 -26.83 18.27
C ASP A 436 2.17 -26.29 17.60
N VAL A 437 2.85 -27.07 16.78
CA VAL A 437 4.06 -26.70 16.07
C VAL A 437 3.77 -26.30 14.62
N VAL A 438 2.84 -26.98 13.95
CA VAL A 438 2.67 -26.89 12.49
C VAL A 438 1.28 -26.38 12.11
N THR A 439 1.24 -25.32 11.34
CA THR A 439 0.02 -24.80 10.70
C THR A 439 0.22 -24.77 9.19
N LEU A 440 -0.67 -25.40 8.44
CA LEU A 440 -0.72 -25.38 6.98
C LEU A 440 -1.83 -24.43 6.50
N ARG A 441 -1.57 -23.67 5.44
CA ARG A 441 -2.59 -22.91 4.70
C ARG A 441 -2.47 -23.20 3.22
N LEU A 442 -3.63 -23.33 2.58
CA LEU A 442 -3.78 -23.52 1.14
C LEU A 442 -4.71 -22.42 0.61
N SER A 443 -4.43 -21.94 -0.56
CA SER A 443 -5.30 -20.98 -1.26
C SER A 443 -5.32 -21.25 -2.76
N ALA A 444 -6.49 -21.05 -3.36
CA ALA A 444 -6.67 -21.08 -4.80
C ALA A 444 -7.79 -20.11 -5.19
N GLY A 445 -7.62 -19.37 -6.26
CA GLY A 445 -8.68 -18.49 -6.72
C GLY A 445 -8.31 -17.67 -7.93
N LYS A 446 -9.31 -16.99 -8.45
CA LYS A 446 -9.26 -16.16 -9.63
C LYS A 446 -9.36 -14.68 -9.27
N GLY A 447 -8.69 -13.84 -10.02
CA GLY A 447 -8.79 -12.40 -9.92
C GLY A 447 -8.89 -11.76 -11.29
N TYR A 448 -9.51 -10.58 -11.33
CA TYR A 448 -9.71 -9.78 -12.54
C TYR A 448 -9.30 -8.34 -12.29
N ARG A 449 -8.93 -7.63 -13.34
CA ARG A 449 -8.62 -6.22 -13.28
C ARG A 449 -8.95 -5.52 -14.60
N SER A 450 -9.54 -4.34 -14.51
CA SER A 450 -9.73 -3.45 -15.64
C SER A 450 -8.51 -2.54 -15.77
N PRO A 451 -7.75 -2.56 -16.88
CA PRO A 451 -6.55 -1.75 -17.03
C PRO A 451 -6.87 -0.30 -17.37
N HIS A 452 -6.35 0.65 -16.56
CA HIS A 452 -6.37 2.11 -16.82
C HIS A 452 -4.94 2.59 -17.09
N VAL A 453 -4.40 2.22 -18.24
CA VAL A 453 -2.95 2.19 -18.48
C VAL A 453 -2.24 3.52 -18.29
N LEU A 454 -2.76 4.60 -18.92
CA LEU A 454 -2.15 5.92 -18.77
C LEU A 454 -2.31 6.45 -17.34
N ALA A 455 -3.46 6.22 -16.74
CA ALA A 455 -3.70 6.62 -15.36
C ALA A 455 -2.72 5.94 -14.39
N GLU A 456 -2.54 4.64 -14.53
CA GLU A 456 -1.70 3.82 -13.63
C GLU A 456 -0.21 3.87 -13.93
N SER A 457 0.18 4.33 -15.13
CA SER A 457 1.54 4.27 -15.63
C SER A 457 1.97 5.56 -16.34
N ASN A 458 1.42 6.72 -15.96
CA ASN A 458 1.75 8.01 -16.57
C ASN A 458 3.24 8.37 -16.48
N TYR A 459 3.98 7.79 -15.54
CA TYR A 459 5.44 7.93 -15.40
C TYR A 459 6.21 7.45 -16.66
N VAL A 460 5.63 6.57 -17.50
CA VAL A 460 6.26 6.17 -18.78
C VAL A 460 6.39 7.35 -19.75
N MET A 461 5.62 8.42 -19.55
CA MET A 461 5.72 9.63 -20.34
C MET A 461 6.99 10.45 -20.08
N ALA A 462 7.69 10.17 -18.96
CA ALA A 462 9.02 10.72 -18.69
C ALA A 462 10.13 10.14 -19.58
N SER A 463 9.80 9.18 -20.44
CA SER A 463 10.71 8.67 -21.51
C SER A 463 10.51 9.46 -22.80
N GLY A 464 11.57 9.63 -23.60
CA GLY A 464 11.53 10.19 -24.95
C GLY A 464 10.93 9.24 -25.99
N ARG A 465 10.83 7.94 -25.67
CA ARG A 465 10.30 6.91 -26.56
C ARG A 465 8.86 7.22 -26.99
N GLN A 466 8.49 6.78 -28.18
CA GLN A 466 7.11 6.81 -28.64
C GLN A 466 6.26 5.80 -27.84
N LEU A 467 5.13 6.25 -27.34
CA LEU A 467 4.18 5.38 -26.64
C LEU A 467 3.08 4.91 -27.60
N VAL A 468 2.96 3.61 -27.75
CA VAL A 468 1.92 2.97 -28.57
C VAL A 468 1.03 2.11 -27.69
N ILE A 469 -0.27 2.46 -27.62
CA ILE A 469 -1.25 1.77 -26.79
C ILE A 469 -2.21 1.02 -27.70
N GLY A 470 -2.23 -0.31 -27.58
CA GLY A 470 -3.17 -1.19 -28.27
C GLY A 470 -4.55 -1.20 -27.61
N LYS A 471 -5.47 -1.93 -28.21
CA LYS A 471 -6.75 -2.26 -27.57
C LYS A 471 -6.48 -3.25 -26.45
N LEU A 472 -6.98 -2.96 -25.23
CA LEU A 472 -6.77 -3.77 -24.04
C LEU A 472 -8.05 -4.47 -23.59
N GLY A 473 -7.91 -5.75 -23.26
CA GLY A 473 -8.93 -6.57 -22.63
C GLY A 473 -8.85 -6.50 -21.10
N GLN A 474 -9.82 -7.10 -20.43
CA GLN A 474 -9.77 -7.29 -18.99
C GLN A 474 -8.65 -8.27 -18.63
N GLU A 475 -7.83 -7.92 -17.64
CA GLU A 475 -6.79 -8.82 -17.13
C GLU A 475 -7.41 -9.89 -16.23
N GLU A 476 -6.85 -11.09 -16.32
CA GLU A 476 -7.38 -12.28 -15.65
C GLU A 476 -6.23 -13.20 -15.22
N ALA A 477 -6.24 -13.64 -13.96
CA ALA A 477 -5.24 -14.56 -13.46
C ALA A 477 -5.81 -15.56 -12.44
N TRP A 478 -5.21 -16.76 -12.44
CA TRP A 478 -5.30 -17.71 -11.35
C TRP A 478 -4.10 -17.58 -10.42
N ASN A 479 -4.36 -17.63 -9.11
CA ASN A 479 -3.33 -17.69 -8.10
C ASN A 479 -3.54 -18.91 -7.19
N TYR A 480 -2.45 -19.62 -6.92
CA TYR A 480 -2.40 -20.78 -6.03
C TYR A 480 -1.32 -20.56 -4.99
N GLY A 481 -1.63 -20.85 -3.73
CA GLY A 481 -0.72 -20.63 -2.62
C GLY A 481 -0.69 -21.79 -1.64
N VAL A 482 0.51 -22.09 -1.16
CA VAL A 482 0.75 -23.01 -0.04
C VAL A 482 1.64 -22.29 0.96
N SER A 483 1.28 -22.27 2.23
CA SER A 483 2.16 -21.78 3.28
C SER A 483 2.13 -22.67 4.51
N THR A 484 3.27 -22.83 5.14
CA THR A 484 3.43 -23.61 6.37
C THR A 484 4.14 -22.76 7.42
N ALA A 485 3.52 -22.64 8.57
CA ALA A 485 4.12 -21.99 9.73
C ALA A 485 4.54 -23.04 10.76
N PHE A 486 5.79 -22.93 11.24
CA PHE A 486 6.34 -23.76 12.30
C PHE A 486 6.61 -22.92 13.54
N MET A 487 6.11 -23.34 14.70
CA MET A 487 6.39 -22.76 16.00
C MET A 487 7.21 -23.75 16.82
N ILE A 488 8.52 -23.70 16.67
CA ILE A 488 9.45 -24.69 17.25
C ILE A 488 9.91 -24.19 18.63
N PRO A 489 9.55 -24.88 19.72
CA PRO A 489 10.07 -24.55 21.04
C PRO A 489 11.58 -24.89 21.14
N ILE A 490 12.39 -23.91 21.54
CA ILE A 490 13.83 -24.04 21.79
C ILE A 490 14.08 -23.53 23.20
N ALA A 491 14.20 -24.46 24.17
CA ALA A 491 14.23 -24.17 25.60
C ALA A 491 13.01 -23.32 26.02
N ASP A 492 13.24 -22.10 26.55
CA ASP A 492 12.21 -21.14 26.94
C ASP A 492 11.80 -20.15 25.81
N LYS A 493 12.26 -20.39 24.59
CA LYS A 493 12.02 -19.53 23.43
C LYS A 493 11.22 -20.26 22.36
N THR A 494 10.64 -19.50 21.42
CA THR A 494 9.98 -20.05 20.24
C THR A 494 10.66 -19.52 18.98
N LEU A 495 11.20 -20.43 18.19
CA LEU A 495 11.61 -20.13 16.82
C LEU A 495 10.38 -20.25 15.92
N LYS A 496 10.01 -19.17 15.25
CA LYS A 496 8.93 -19.15 14.25
C LYS A 496 9.56 -19.21 12.87
N ILE A 497 9.13 -20.16 12.04
CA ILE A 497 9.55 -20.29 10.64
C ILE A 497 8.28 -20.30 9.79
N ASN A 498 8.24 -19.48 8.76
CA ASN A 498 7.20 -19.53 7.73
C ASN A 498 7.86 -19.89 6.41
N ALA A 499 7.28 -20.87 5.68
CA ALA A 499 7.70 -21.24 4.34
C ALA A 499 6.48 -21.14 3.43
N GLU A 500 6.63 -20.45 2.30
CA GLU A 500 5.51 -20.13 1.41
C GLU A 500 5.91 -20.33 -0.04
N TYR A 501 4.96 -20.79 -0.82
CA TYR A 501 5.07 -20.88 -2.26
C TYR A 501 3.77 -20.41 -2.91
N PHE A 502 3.91 -19.52 -3.90
CA PHE A 502 2.79 -19.02 -4.70
C PHE A 502 3.09 -19.17 -6.19
N TYR A 503 2.07 -19.58 -6.92
CA TYR A 503 2.07 -19.64 -8.37
C TYR A 503 0.92 -18.76 -8.91
N THR A 504 1.25 -17.80 -9.77
CA THR A 504 0.27 -16.97 -10.49
C THR A 504 0.40 -17.25 -11.97
N HIS A 505 -0.72 -17.52 -12.64
CA HIS A 505 -0.80 -17.73 -14.07
C HIS A 505 -1.82 -16.75 -14.67
N PHE A 506 -1.38 -15.93 -15.62
CA PHE A 506 -2.25 -15.00 -16.32
C PHE A 506 -2.89 -15.67 -17.52
N LEU A 507 -4.20 -15.48 -17.65
CA LEU A 507 -4.97 -15.83 -18.84
C LEU A 507 -5.00 -14.64 -19.82
N ASN A 508 -5.06 -13.42 -19.29
CA ASN A 508 -4.79 -12.17 -19.99
C ASN A 508 -4.03 -11.21 -19.06
N GLN A 509 -3.14 -10.42 -19.63
CA GLN A 509 -2.31 -9.44 -18.91
C GLN A 509 -1.97 -8.27 -19.83
N THR A 510 -2.01 -7.06 -19.31
CA THR A 510 -1.44 -5.90 -19.99
C THR A 510 0.09 -5.95 -19.91
N ILE A 511 0.73 -6.02 -21.05
CA ILE A 511 2.19 -6.04 -21.20
C ILE A 511 2.70 -4.67 -21.59
N ILE A 512 3.59 -4.11 -20.79
CA ILE A 512 4.39 -2.93 -21.16
C ILE A 512 5.71 -3.46 -21.71
N ASP A 513 5.87 -3.40 -23.03
CA ASP A 513 7.02 -3.96 -23.74
C ASP A 513 8.08 -2.88 -23.98
N TYR A 514 9.18 -3.03 -23.26
CA TYR A 514 10.40 -2.22 -23.41
C TYR A 514 11.46 -2.92 -24.29
N ASP A 515 11.19 -4.17 -24.73
CA ASP A 515 12.19 -5.06 -25.32
C ASP A 515 12.15 -5.09 -26.85
N SER A 516 10.96 -4.96 -27.45
CA SER A 516 10.78 -5.23 -28.88
C SER A 516 11.33 -4.11 -29.77
N ASP A 517 11.31 -2.87 -29.30
CA ASP A 517 11.80 -1.69 -30.04
C ASP A 517 12.48 -0.70 -29.08
N PRO A 518 13.73 -0.27 -29.36
CA PRO A 518 14.44 0.68 -28.50
C PRO A 518 13.86 2.10 -28.50
N LYS A 519 13.06 2.47 -29.50
CA LYS A 519 12.45 3.79 -29.67
C LYS A 519 10.96 3.84 -29.28
N THR A 520 10.36 2.68 -29.02
CA THR A 520 8.93 2.55 -28.76
C THR A 520 8.68 1.78 -27.46
N ILE A 521 7.75 2.25 -26.67
CA ILE A 521 7.15 1.47 -25.57
C ILE A 521 5.76 1.04 -26.07
N THR A 522 5.58 -0.27 -26.24
CA THR A 522 4.30 -0.83 -26.67
C THR A 522 3.52 -1.36 -25.48
N ILE A 523 2.26 -0.98 -25.36
CA ILE A 523 1.34 -1.48 -24.32
C ILE A 523 0.23 -2.25 -25.04
N SER A 524 0.15 -3.54 -24.78
CA SER A 524 -0.78 -4.45 -25.44
C SER A 524 -1.24 -5.58 -24.53
N ASP A 525 -2.26 -6.29 -24.92
CA ASP A 525 -2.62 -7.55 -24.30
C ASP A 525 -1.53 -8.62 -24.48
N LEU A 526 -1.47 -9.55 -23.55
CA LEU A 526 -0.58 -10.70 -23.58
C LEU A 526 -0.84 -11.56 -24.83
N ASP A 527 0.17 -11.71 -25.67
CA ASP A 527 0.19 -12.67 -26.77
C ASP A 527 1.18 -13.80 -26.45
N GLY A 528 0.71 -14.85 -25.75
CA GLY A 528 1.51 -15.98 -25.31
C GLY A 528 1.30 -16.33 -23.84
N SER A 529 2.36 -16.51 -23.09
CA SER A 529 2.32 -16.98 -21.70
C SER A 529 2.88 -15.94 -20.72
N SER A 530 2.23 -15.81 -19.56
CA SER A 530 2.75 -15.05 -18.43
C SER A 530 2.49 -15.77 -17.11
N TYR A 531 3.53 -15.88 -16.27
CA TYR A 531 3.42 -16.53 -14.97
C TYR A 531 4.48 -16.05 -13.98
N SER A 532 4.18 -16.26 -12.68
CA SER A 532 5.09 -16.01 -11.58
C SER A 532 5.14 -17.18 -10.61
N HIS A 533 6.36 -17.58 -10.22
CA HIS A 533 6.62 -18.45 -9.09
C HIS A 533 7.33 -17.64 -8.02
N THR A 534 6.80 -17.63 -6.80
CA THR A 534 7.41 -16.99 -5.64
C THR A 534 7.57 -18.02 -4.54
N PHE A 535 8.79 -18.17 -4.06
CA PHE A 535 9.13 -18.94 -2.87
C PHE A 535 9.69 -18.00 -1.81
N GLN A 536 9.22 -18.10 -0.56
CA GLN A 536 9.71 -17.31 0.57
C GLN A 536 9.85 -18.18 1.80
N VAL A 537 10.95 -18.00 2.53
CA VAL A 537 11.14 -18.52 3.89
C VAL A 537 11.55 -17.38 4.78
N ASP A 538 10.91 -17.24 5.92
CA ASP A 538 11.32 -16.33 6.98
C ASP A 538 11.38 -17.06 8.32
N ALA A 539 12.34 -16.65 9.16
CA ALA A 539 12.55 -17.17 10.49
C ALA A 539 12.68 -16.02 11.48
N SER A 540 11.98 -16.09 12.59
CA SER A 540 12.05 -15.08 13.65
C SER A 540 12.20 -15.71 15.04
N ILE A 541 13.06 -15.11 15.88
CA ILE A 541 13.31 -15.54 17.24
C ILE A 541 13.62 -14.34 18.13
N THR A 542 13.28 -14.47 19.42
CA THR A 542 13.72 -13.54 20.47
C THR A 542 14.69 -14.27 21.40
N PRO A 543 16.01 -14.27 21.07
CA PRO A 543 17.00 -15.08 21.80
C PRO A 543 17.21 -14.60 23.23
N ILE A 544 17.17 -13.29 23.47
CA ILE A 544 17.24 -12.67 24.79
C ILE A 544 16.12 -11.64 24.93
N LYS A 545 15.76 -11.30 26.18
CA LYS A 545 14.69 -10.31 26.43
C LYS A 545 15.00 -8.99 25.75
N GLY A 546 14.07 -8.54 24.92
CA GLY A 546 14.17 -7.26 24.20
C GLY A 546 14.88 -7.32 22.85
N LEU A 547 15.52 -8.43 22.46
CA LEU A 547 16.14 -8.60 21.15
C LEU A 547 15.27 -9.46 20.25
N ASP A 548 14.74 -8.90 19.19
CA ASP A 548 13.99 -9.60 18.15
C ASP A 548 14.83 -9.66 16.87
N LEU A 549 15.04 -10.87 16.37
CA LEU A 549 15.79 -11.14 15.14
C LEU A 549 14.86 -11.76 14.12
N THR A 550 14.91 -11.31 12.86
CA THR A 550 14.22 -11.92 11.74
C THR A 550 15.18 -12.04 10.56
N ALA A 551 15.20 -13.20 9.93
CA ALA A 551 15.90 -13.45 8.69
C ALA A 551 14.90 -13.97 7.66
N ALA A 552 14.97 -13.48 6.43
CA ALA A 552 14.10 -13.93 5.36
C ALA A 552 14.85 -14.05 4.05
N TYR A 553 14.43 -15.01 3.24
CA TYR A 553 14.88 -15.20 1.88
C TYR A 553 13.68 -15.40 0.97
N ARG A 554 13.63 -14.66 -0.15
CA ARG A 554 12.60 -14.79 -1.17
C ARG A 554 13.24 -14.97 -2.54
N TYR A 555 12.68 -15.86 -3.34
CA TYR A 555 13.05 -16.11 -4.73
C TYR A 555 11.84 -15.89 -5.62
N ASN A 556 12.01 -15.12 -6.71
CA ASN A 556 10.97 -14.82 -7.69
C ASN A 556 11.41 -15.26 -9.09
N LEU A 557 10.58 -16.03 -9.76
CA LEU A 557 10.70 -16.33 -11.17
C LEU A 557 9.47 -15.78 -11.89
N VAL A 558 9.60 -14.62 -12.53
CA VAL A 558 8.52 -13.98 -13.28
C VAL A 558 8.88 -13.97 -14.75
N ARG A 559 8.01 -14.52 -15.58
CA ARG A 559 8.17 -14.55 -17.04
C ARG A 559 6.92 -14.06 -17.73
N ALA A 560 7.10 -13.36 -18.85
CA ALA A 560 6.03 -12.99 -19.76
C ALA A 560 6.56 -13.01 -21.20
N THR A 561 5.63 -13.13 -22.14
CA THR A 561 5.95 -13.06 -23.58
C THR A 561 6.05 -11.58 -23.99
N TYR A 562 7.19 -11.22 -24.58
CA TYR A 562 7.49 -9.90 -25.16
C TYR A 562 7.87 -10.12 -26.61
N GLY A 563 7.14 -9.48 -27.58
CA GLY A 563 7.41 -9.65 -28.99
C GLY A 563 7.42 -11.11 -29.45
N GLY A 564 6.52 -11.95 -28.95
CA GLY A 564 6.45 -13.38 -29.25
C GLY A 564 7.49 -14.27 -28.53
N VAL A 565 8.37 -13.71 -27.67
CA VAL A 565 9.42 -14.48 -26.97
C VAL A 565 9.18 -14.48 -25.46
N LEU A 566 9.08 -15.66 -24.86
CA LEU A 566 8.94 -15.82 -23.41
C LEU A 566 10.26 -15.51 -22.69
N ARG A 567 10.31 -14.40 -21.96
CA ARG A 567 11.49 -13.89 -21.27
C ARG A 567 11.22 -13.63 -19.79
N ALA A 568 12.28 -13.52 -18.98
CA ALA A 568 12.17 -13.03 -17.62
C ALA A 568 11.69 -11.56 -17.65
N LYS A 569 10.79 -11.17 -16.71
CA LYS A 569 10.33 -9.79 -16.58
C LYS A 569 11.54 -8.86 -16.32
N PRO A 570 11.70 -7.75 -17.06
CA PRO A 570 12.77 -6.80 -16.80
C PRO A 570 12.53 -6.05 -15.48
N LEU A 571 13.60 -5.45 -14.92
CA LEU A 571 13.60 -4.62 -13.72
C LEU A 571 13.05 -5.36 -12.47
N GLN A 572 13.19 -6.69 -12.48
CA GLN A 572 12.74 -7.56 -11.40
C GLN A 572 13.93 -8.32 -10.80
N SER A 573 14.21 -8.07 -9.51
CA SER A 573 15.22 -8.84 -8.77
C SER A 573 14.76 -10.30 -8.60
N ARG A 574 15.68 -11.24 -8.89
CA ARG A 574 15.39 -12.68 -8.80
C ARG A 574 15.24 -13.17 -7.37
N TYR A 575 15.95 -12.55 -6.43
CA TYR A 575 15.88 -12.90 -5.02
C TYR A 575 16.05 -11.67 -4.14
N LYS A 576 15.63 -11.80 -2.88
CA LYS A 576 15.88 -10.83 -1.81
C LYS A 576 16.21 -11.58 -0.52
N GLY A 577 17.31 -11.20 0.11
CA GLY A 577 17.62 -11.55 1.49
C GLY A 577 17.31 -10.35 2.38
N LEU A 578 16.69 -10.59 3.54
CA LEU A 578 16.39 -9.57 4.53
C LEU A 578 16.83 -10.07 5.90
N PHE A 579 17.53 -9.24 6.66
CA PHE A 579 17.85 -9.47 8.04
C PHE A 579 17.47 -8.24 8.86
N THR A 580 16.63 -8.41 9.90
CA THR A 580 16.26 -7.34 10.82
C THR A 580 16.65 -7.69 12.24
N ALA A 581 17.14 -6.70 12.96
CA ALA A 581 17.44 -6.79 14.39
C ALA A 581 16.82 -5.59 15.11
N SER A 582 16.01 -5.84 16.12
CA SER A 582 15.40 -4.80 16.97
C SER A 582 15.73 -5.10 18.41
N TYR A 583 16.41 -4.16 19.08
CA TYR A 583 16.86 -4.34 20.47
C TYR A 583 16.32 -3.23 21.36
N LYS A 584 15.56 -3.62 22.38
CA LYS A 584 14.95 -2.74 23.39
C LYS A 584 15.42 -3.16 24.78
N PRO A 585 16.60 -2.68 25.27
CA PRO A 585 17.20 -3.11 26.52
C PRO A 585 16.47 -2.57 27.76
N GLY A 586 16.55 -3.33 28.84
CA GLY A 586 16.16 -2.92 30.21
C GLY A 586 14.70 -2.42 30.29
N LEU A 587 14.53 -1.19 30.75
CA LEU A 587 13.21 -0.53 30.90
C LEU A 587 12.56 -0.12 29.57
N GLY A 588 13.23 -0.41 28.45
CA GLY A 588 12.68 -0.09 27.11
C GLY A 588 12.70 1.38 26.75
N LEU A 589 13.52 2.19 27.42
CA LEU A 589 13.68 3.63 27.13
C LEU A 589 14.47 3.89 25.84
N TRP A 590 15.33 2.95 25.45
CA TRP A 590 16.07 2.98 24.19
C TRP A 590 15.61 1.85 23.29
N GLN A 591 15.58 2.10 22.00
CA GLN A 591 15.35 1.09 20.98
C GLN A 591 16.38 1.29 19.86
N PHE A 592 16.97 0.19 19.42
CA PHE A 592 17.95 0.13 18.33
C PHE A 592 17.40 -0.82 17.27
N ASP A 593 17.22 -0.32 16.08
CA ASP A 593 16.69 -1.07 14.94
C ASP A 593 17.70 -1.06 13.80
N ALA A 594 17.92 -2.20 13.17
CA ALA A 594 18.77 -2.34 12.01
C ALA A 594 18.12 -3.28 11.00
N THR A 595 18.15 -2.91 9.72
CA THR A 595 17.62 -3.70 8.62
C THR A 595 18.64 -3.74 7.50
N PHE A 596 19.13 -4.94 7.22
CA PHE A 596 20.00 -5.23 6.09
C PHE A 596 19.21 -5.96 5.01
N ALA A 597 19.25 -5.48 3.78
CA ALA A 597 18.66 -6.15 2.63
C ALA A 597 19.71 -6.37 1.54
N LEU A 598 19.74 -7.59 0.98
CA LEU A 598 20.46 -7.94 -0.21
C LEU A 598 19.46 -8.14 -1.36
N ASN A 599 19.41 -7.20 -2.28
CA ASN A 599 18.55 -7.27 -3.46
C ASN A 599 19.31 -7.98 -4.58
N GLY A 600 18.73 -9.04 -5.14
CA GLY A 600 19.34 -9.86 -6.17
C GLY A 600 19.44 -9.14 -7.51
N GLY A 601 20.34 -9.61 -8.34
CA GLY A 601 20.43 -9.14 -9.72
C GLY A 601 19.21 -9.56 -10.55
N GLY A 602 19.05 -8.91 -11.69
CA GLY A 602 17.96 -9.15 -12.61
C GLY A 602 18.29 -8.80 -14.05
N ARG A 603 17.29 -8.85 -14.91
CA ARG A 603 17.38 -8.48 -16.32
C ARG A 603 16.96 -7.02 -16.51
N LEU A 604 17.70 -6.29 -17.36
CA LEU A 604 17.26 -5.03 -17.96
C LEU A 604 16.55 -5.33 -19.30
N PRO A 605 15.77 -4.39 -19.85
CA PRO A 605 15.30 -4.49 -21.23
C PRO A 605 16.45 -4.74 -22.20
N GLN A 606 16.15 -5.30 -23.36
CA GLN A 606 17.17 -5.61 -24.36
C GLN A 606 17.85 -4.31 -24.83
N SER A 607 19.19 -4.28 -24.74
CA SER A 607 19.98 -3.16 -25.26
C SER A 607 19.99 -3.16 -26.78
N TYR A 608 20.24 -2.01 -27.37
CA TYR A 608 20.49 -1.86 -28.79
C TYR A 608 21.95 -1.40 -29.03
N THR A 609 22.42 -1.57 -30.26
CA THR A 609 23.77 -1.18 -30.64
C THR A 609 23.82 0.29 -31.00
N LEU A 610 24.75 1.04 -30.39
CA LEU A 610 25.04 2.43 -30.71
C LEU A 610 25.86 2.54 -31.97
N ALA A 611 26.02 3.76 -32.51
CA ALA A 611 26.76 4.01 -33.75
C ALA A 611 28.24 3.64 -33.65
N ASP A 612 28.82 3.63 -32.46
CA ASP A 612 30.20 3.22 -32.19
C ASP A 612 30.37 1.70 -32.00
N GLY A 613 29.29 0.92 -32.16
CA GLY A 613 29.29 -0.53 -32.00
C GLY A 613 29.13 -1.01 -30.54
N SER A 614 29.06 -0.12 -29.56
CA SER A 614 28.81 -0.47 -28.16
C SER A 614 27.35 -0.76 -27.90
N ALA A 615 27.02 -1.45 -26.77
CA ALA A 615 25.66 -1.62 -26.29
C ALA A 615 25.23 -0.35 -25.56
N SER A 616 23.94 0.03 -25.72
CA SER A 616 23.34 1.21 -25.07
C SER A 616 23.34 1.10 -23.54
N TRP A 617 23.22 -0.12 -23.00
CA TRP A 617 23.32 -0.47 -21.57
C TRP A 617 23.58 -1.97 -21.39
N ASP A 618 23.87 -2.38 -20.16
CA ASP A 618 24.02 -3.80 -19.81
C ASP A 618 22.65 -4.52 -19.84
N ASN A 619 22.60 -5.76 -20.31
CA ASN A 619 21.37 -6.56 -20.33
C ASN A 619 20.96 -7.09 -18.94
N THR A 620 21.83 -6.94 -17.94
CA THR A 620 21.61 -7.41 -16.58
C THR A 620 22.21 -6.45 -15.55
N TYR A 621 21.65 -6.44 -14.36
CA TYR A 621 22.25 -5.76 -13.23
C TYR A 621 22.62 -6.74 -12.12
N LYS A 622 23.64 -6.37 -11.32
CA LYS A 622 24.16 -7.18 -10.22
C LYS A 622 23.35 -6.98 -8.95
N ALA A 623 23.50 -7.93 -8.01
CA ALA A 623 22.94 -7.77 -6.66
C ALA A 623 23.58 -6.58 -5.94
N TYR A 624 22.78 -5.94 -5.07
CA TYR A 624 23.21 -4.79 -4.28
C TYR A 624 22.66 -4.85 -2.85
N PRO A 625 23.45 -4.41 -1.84
CA PRO A 625 23.02 -4.33 -0.46
C PRO A 625 22.44 -2.96 -0.12
N THR A 626 21.54 -2.93 0.86
CA THR A 626 21.11 -1.71 1.55
C THR A 626 21.12 -1.96 3.06
N LEU A 627 21.46 -0.92 3.86
CA LEU A 627 21.45 -0.97 5.32
C LEU A 627 20.72 0.25 5.85
N ASN A 628 19.73 0.02 6.68
CA ASN A 628 18.99 1.06 7.41
C ASN A 628 19.17 0.84 8.90
N VAL A 629 19.36 1.93 9.65
CA VAL A 629 19.54 1.89 11.11
C VAL A 629 18.74 3.03 11.74
N GLN A 630 18.11 2.77 12.87
CA GLN A 630 17.43 3.79 13.67
C GLN A 630 17.72 3.59 15.16
N VAL A 631 17.88 4.69 15.88
CA VAL A 631 17.91 4.74 17.33
C VAL A 631 16.76 5.61 17.80
N THR A 632 15.98 5.11 18.74
CA THR A 632 14.85 5.82 19.34
C THR A 632 15.05 5.91 20.86
N ARG A 633 14.84 7.09 21.40
CA ARG A 633 14.80 7.33 22.86
C ARG A 633 13.37 7.70 23.25
N GLU A 634 12.76 6.85 24.06
CA GLU A 634 11.41 7.07 24.61
C GLU A 634 11.50 7.89 25.90
N PHE A 635 10.63 8.88 26.01
CA PHE A 635 10.34 9.66 27.22
C PHE A 635 8.87 9.48 27.58
N ARG A 636 8.42 10.08 28.67
CA ARG A 636 7.06 9.90 29.13
C ARG A 636 5.99 10.32 28.10
N ASN A 637 6.16 11.49 27.49
CA ASN A 637 5.17 12.09 26.60
C ASN A 637 5.70 12.32 25.17
N PHE A 638 6.93 11.95 24.90
CA PHE A 638 7.51 12.08 23.56
C PHE A 638 8.64 11.07 23.35
N ALA A 639 8.96 10.84 22.10
CA ALA A 639 10.13 10.07 21.67
C ALA A 639 10.96 10.89 20.67
N VAL A 640 12.27 10.79 20.78
CA VAL A 640 13.21 11.33 19.78
C VAL A 640 13.83 10.17 19.04
N TYR A 641 13.91 10.26 17.73
CA TYR A 641 14.53 9.24 16.90
C TYR A 641 15.49 9.87 15.90
N ALA A 642 16.55 9.12 15.58
CA ALA A 642 17.49 9.47 14.53
C ALA A 642 17.97 8.19 13.84
N GLY A 643 18.27 8.28 12.55
CA GLY A 643 18.68 7.11 11.79
C GLY A 643 19.31 7.47 10.46
N GLY A 644 19.58 6.42 9.69
CA GLY A 644 20.05 6.54 8.34
C GLY A 644 19.51 5.44 7.46
N GLU A 645 19.25 5.78 6.21
CA GLU A 645 18.81 4.89 5.16
C GLU A 645 19.89 4.72 4.13
N ASN A 646 19.90 3.53 3.52
CA ASN A 646 20.88 3.16 2.51
C ASN A 646 22.32 3.49 2.92
N LEU A 647 22.69 3.19 4.16
CA LEU A 647 24.03 3.48 4.72
C LEU A 647 25.18 2.75 4.00
N THR A 648 24.87 1.77 3.14
CA THR A 648 25.84 1.18 2.20
C THR A 648 26.25 2.16 1.11
N GLY A 649 25.51 3.24 0.92
CA GLY A 649 25.75 4.24 -0.12
C GLY A 649 25.56 3.72 -1.54
N TYR A 650 24.90 2.56 -1.70
CA TYR A 650 24.65 2.04 -3.05
C TYR A 650 23.69 2.96 -3.79
N LYS A 651 24.02 3.25 -5.04
CA LYS A 651 23.13 3.91 -6.00
C LYS A 651 23.30 3.29 -7.37
N GLN A 652 22.20 3.24 -8.12
CA GLN A 652 22.21 2.77 -9.50
C GLN A 652 23.08 3.70 -10.34
N LYS A 653 23.95 3.12 -11.17
CA LYS A 653 24.70 3.88 -12.16
C LYS A 653 23.76 4.16 -13.35
N HIS A 654 23.78 5.38 -13.85
CA HIS A 654 23.00 5.81 -15.01
C HIS A 654 21.52 5.42 -14.92
N PRO A 655 20.78 5.92 -13.90
CA PRO A 655 19.35 5.63 -13.77
C PRO A 655 18.54 6.26 -14.90
N ILE A 656 19.07 7.30 -15.55
CA ILE A 656 18.50 7.98 -16.71
C ILE A 656 19.42 7.78 -17.90
N ILE A 657 18.88 7.21 -18.97
CA ILE A 657 19.56 6.99 -20.24
C ILE A 657 19.35 8.20 -21.15
N GLY A 658 20.39 8.60 -21.89
CA GLY A 658 20.30 9.76 -22.79
C GLY A 658 20.10 11.10 -22.08
N CYS A 659 20.55 11.21 -20.82
CA CYS A 659 20.38 12.41 -19.99
C CYS A 659 21.04 13.68 -20.58
N GLU A 660 22.03 13.52 -21.47
CA GLU A 660 22.68 14.59 -22.21
C GLU A 660 21.78 15.28 -23.26
N ASN A 661 20.70 14.61 -23.69
CA ASN A 661 19.68 15.17 -24.58
C ASN A 661 18.29 14.64 -24.26
N PRO A 662 17.62 15.15 -23.23
CA PRO A 662 16.33 14.64 -22.78
C PRO A 662 15.17 14.93 -23.76
N TRP A 663 15.44 15.67 -24.83
CA TRP A 663 14.46 15.95 -25.90
C TRP A 663 14.50 14.91 -27.03
N SER A 664 15.45 13.96 -26.96
CA SER A 664 15.60 12.90 -27.97
C SER A 664 14.74 11.67 -27.63
N ASP A 665 14.49 10.84 -28.63
CA ASP A 665 13.81 9.55 -28.52
C ASP A 665 14.66 8.46 -27.83
N SER A 666 15.94 8.74 -27.56
CA SER A 666 16.83 7.89 -26.76
C SER A 666 16.79 8.18 -25.25
N PHE A 667 16.14 9.28 -24.84
CA PHE A 667 15.98 9.60 -23.43
C PHE A 667 15.05 8.61 -22.72
N ASP A 668 15.48 8.04 -21.59
CA ASP A 668 14.66 7.11 -20.86
C ASP A 668 14.97 7.11 -19.35
N SER A 669 13.99 7.47 -18.53
CA SER A 669 14.06 7.45 -17.07
C SER A 669 13.41 6.21 -16.44
N THR A 670 12.86 5.27 -17.25
CA THR A 670 12.06 4.14 -16.74
C THR A 670 12.90 2.91 -16.38
N LEU A 671 14.20 2.91 -16.64
CA LEU A 671 15.10 1.75 -16.44
C LEU A 671 15.65 1.67 -15.00
N VAL A 672 14.78 1.83 -13.99
CA VAL A 672 15.18 1.85 -12.58
C VAL A 672 14.98 0.49 -11.92
N TYR A 673 16.04 -0.02 -11.28
CA TYR A 673 16.02 -1.29 -10.52
C TYR A 673 16.49 -1.15 -9.07
N GLY A 674 17.15 -0.05 -8.70
CA GLY A 674 17.74 0.16 -7.39
C GLY A 674 17.60 1.58 -6.87
N PRO A 675 18.19 1.91 -5.71
CA PRO A 675 18.20 3.26 -5.19
C PRO A 675 18.85 4.25 -6.15
N ILE A 676 18.23 5.40 -6.32
CA ILE A 676 18.74 6.52 -7.14
C ILE A 676 19.65 7.37 -6.28
N SER A 677 19.23 7.68 -5.04
CA SER A 677 19.98 8.45 -4.05
C SER A 677 20.89 7.54 -3.22
N GLY A 678 22.01 8.10 -2.73
CA GLY A 678 22.96 7.43 -1.84
C GLY A 678 22.47 7.35 -0.39
N ALA A 679 23.39 7.37 0.57
CA ALA A 679 23.09 7.35 2.00
C ALA A 679 22.38 8.65 2.43
N MET A 680 21.34 8.50 3.25
CA MET A 680 20.57 9.59 3.84
C MET A 680 20.55 9.45 5.36
N VAL A 681 20.62 10.57 6.10
CA VAL A 681 20.39 10.61 7.54
C VAL A 681 19.17 11.46 7.87
N TYR A 682 18.48 11.11 8.95
CA TYR A 682 17.27 11.79 9.38
C TYR A 682 17.16 11.85 10.90
N ALA A 683 16.33 12.76 11.38
CA ALA A 683 15.91 12.83 12.78
C ALA A 683 14.45 13.31 12.89
N GLY A 684 13.82 12.98 14.02
CA GLY A 684 12.47 13.41 14.28
C GLY A 684 12.05 13.30 15.74
N ILE A 685 10.87 13.84 16.02
CA ILE A 685 10.22 13.83 17.34
C ILE A 685 8.77 13.38 17.17
N ARG A 686 8.34 12.47 18.01
CA ARG A 686 6.93 12.07 18.19
C ARG A 686 6.50 12.45 19.60
N ALA A 687 5.43 13.22 19.72
CA ALA A 687 4.88 13.64 21.02
C ALA A 687 3.40 13.26 21.12
N HIS A 688 2.93 12.95 22.33
CA HIS A 688 1.54 12.64 22.63
C HIS A 688 1.14 13.26 23.97
N PHE A 689 -0.09 13.77 24.07
CA PHE A 689 -0.64 14.49 25.22
C PHE A 689 -2.06 14.06 25.53
#